data_dbe70fb85f66b94bb7ad564bc2307b44
#
_entry.id   dbe70fb85f66b94bb7ad564bc2307b44
#
_cell.length_a   1.000
_cell.length_b   1.000
_cell.length_c   1.000
_cell.angle_alpha   90.00
_cell.angle_beta   90.00
_cell.angle_gamma   90.00
#
_symmetry.space_group_name_H-M   'P 1'
#
loop_
_entity.id
_entity.type
_entity.pdbx_description
1 polymer ?
#
loop_
_entity_poly.entity_id
_entity_poly.type
_entity_poly.pdbx_seq_one_letter_code
_entity_poly.pdbx_strand_id
1 'polypeptide(L)'
;MNPRTLPFLILTLLTTLAVRAAEDLVIADFEGGSYGDWQATGEAFGTAPATGSLPGQMPVDGFNGKGLVNSFVKGDDSTGSLTSPAFAIQRKYLAFLIGGGRNESKLNLQLLVDGKVVRSATGPNLQAGGSEALTQESWDVSEFAGKMATLRIVDDARGGWGHLNVDHIVQTDRKPAGPRKDVTRAIKARRPYLQIPIKNGAPKRVLTLFVDGQKIVRNDVELAPGTPDWWAVMDISAWKGKNLVLQVDTLPVDSQGLDLVYESSIPADQGPLYKEPLRGQIHFSPKRGWNNDPNGMVYYNNEYHLFFQHNPYGWSWGNMHWGHAVSRDLVHWKELGDVLLPDDFGPMFSGSAVVDWKNTSGLGKDGRPPMVLIYTAAGDPTVQCIASSTDGRTFTKYSGNPVLKQITGGNRDPKVMWHEPTQRWVMVLYVELPQRGHTVHFYTSPNLKDWTLASITDGIPKSNYLFECPDFFELPVDGKVDQRRWVLLGANSEYAVGTFDGSRFTPEYSRLPGQRGQGFYAPQTFSDIRAEDGRRIQIGWFQTETKGMSFNQSMTVPLELRLASTPSGPRLTFTPVRELERLRRKTFHADGQTLHAGDPNPFRWVRGDALELRAEFEPGSAREVVFHVRGATVVYDVAKEELVVNGHKAPAPLRNGKQSITIYGDRTGLEVFACDGLTYVPKPFQPRTEDQSVEVDVKGGSAKFQTLRAYPLRSIW
;
A
#
# COMPACT_ATOMS: atom_id res chain seq x y z
N MET A 1 -40.62 -69.28 61.92
CA MET A 1 -40.81 -68.66 60.62
C MET A 1 -40.66 -67.16 60.86
N ASN A 2 -39.57 -66.58 60.42
CA ASN A 2 -39.24 -65.14 60.64
C ASN A 2 -39.76 -64.27 59.51
N PRO A 3 -40.37 -63.11 59.79
CA PRO A 3 -40.66 -62.10 58.75
C PRO A 3 -39.47 -61.16 58.60
N ARG A 4 -38.96 -60.99 57.37
CA ARG A 4 -37.93 -60.03 56.97
C ARG A 4 -38.50 -58.63 56.86
N THR A 5 -37.92 -57.69 57.62
CA THR A 5 -38.15 -56.26 57.52
C THR A 5 -37.35 -55.65 56.34
N LEU A 6 -37.99 -54.96 55.43
CA LEU A 6 -37.33 -54.15 54.42
C LEU A 6 -37.09 -52.72 54.96
N PRO A 7 -35.92 -52.10 54.73
CA PRO A 7 -35.72 -50.70 55.06
C PRO A 7 -36.21 -49.79 53.91
N PHE A 8 -37.02 -48.80 54.24
CA PHE A 8 -37.44 -47.71 53.38
C PHE A 8 -36.24 -46.75 53.16
N LEU A 9 -35.80 -46.62 51.88
CA LEU A 9 -34.79 -45.66 51.48
C LEU A 9 -35.50 -44.36 51.12
N ILE A 10 -35.36 -43.30 51.94
CA ILE A 10 -35.84 -41.95 51.63
C ILE A 10 -34.83 -41.30 50.65
N LEU A 11 -35.23 -41.16 49.38
CA LEU A 11 -34.45 -40.48 48.38
C LEU A 11 -34.76 -38.95 48.46
N THR A 12 -33.87 -38.19 49.07
CA THR A 12 -33.95 -36.73 49.14
C THR A 12 -33.54 -36.17 47.76
N LEU A 13 -34.51 -35.71 47.01
CA LEU A 13 -34.27 -35.02 45.73
C LEU A 13 -33.78 -33.62 46.04
N LEU A 14 -32.43 -33.40 45.92
CA LEU A 14 -31.83 -32.06 45.90
C LEU A 14 -32.09 -31.45 44.50
N THR A 15 -33.13 -30.63 44.40
CA THR A 15 -33.32 -29.75 43.23
C THR A 15 -32.29 -28.64 43.30
N THR A 16 -31.20 -28.74 42.55
CA THR A 16 -30.33 -27.61 42.26
C THR A 16 -31.08 -26.63 41.36
N LEU A 17 -31.56 -25.53 41.94
CA LEU A 17 -32.02 -24.37 41.20
C LEU A 17 -30.80 -23.84 40.41
N ALA A 18 -30.71 -24.16 39.13
CA ALA A 18 -29.83 -23.45 38.23
C ALA A 18 -30.29 -22.01 38.20
N VAL A 19 -29.58 -21.12 38.89
CA VAL A 19 -29.79 -19.65 38.73
C VAL A 19 -29.44 -19.35 37.29
N ARG A 20 -30.50 -19.13 36.48
CA ARG A 20 -30.37 -18.64 35.11
C ARG A 20 -29.71 -17.27 35.21
N ALA A 21 -28.51 -17.11 34.64
CA ALA A 21 -27.86 -15.81 34.60
C ALA A 21 -28.82 -14.80 33.96
N ALA A 22 -28.92 -13.64 34.59
CA ALA A 22 -29.77 -12.58 34.05
C ALA A 22 -29.34 -12.20 32.63
N GLU A 23 -30.26 -11.86 31.75
CA GLU A 23 -29.98 -11.43 30.38
C GLU A 23 -29.20 -10.12 30.40
N ASP A 24 -28.33 -9.94 29.45
CA ASP A 24 -27.57 -8.72 29.26
C ASP A 24 -28.52 -7.56 28.87
N LEU A 25 -28.23 -6.36 29.35
CA LEU A 25 -29.01 -5.16 29.03
C LEU A 25 -28.23 -4.34 28.00
N VAL A 26 -28.75 -4.27 26.79
CA VAL A 26 -28.15 -3.46 25.72
C VAL A 26 -28.42 -1.97 26.02
N ILE A 27 -27.31 -1.19 26.10
CA ILE A 27 -27.38 0.27 26.20
C ILE A 27 -27.38 0.86 24.79
N ALA A 28 -26.51 0.36 23.90
CA ALA A 28 -26.47 0.74 22.49
C ALA A 28 -25.81 -0.38 21.66
N ASP A 29 -26.42 -0.70 20.54
CA ASP A 29 -25.90 -1.60 19.50
C ASP A 29 -25.61 -0.88 18.19
N PHE A 30 -26.00 0.39 18.07
CA PHE A 30 -25.81 1.27 16.93
C PHE A 30 -26.32 0.73 15.59
N GLU A 31 -27.24 -0.24 15.59
CA GLU A 31 -27.82 -0.86 14.39
C GLU A 31 -28.90 0.00 13.70
N GLY A 32 -29.27 1.11 14.29
CA GLY A 32 -30.30 2.02 13.77
C GLY A 32 -29.78 2.97 12.69
N GLY A 33 -30.70 3.55 11.90
CA GLY A 33 -30.38 4.60 10.91
C GLY A 33 -30.03 5.98 11.51
N SER A 34 -30.00 6.10 12.85
CA SER A 34 -29.62 7.30 13.60
C SER A 34 -29.07 6.92 14.97
N TYR A 35 -28.45 7.86 15.65
CA TYR A 35 -27.98 7.67 17.04
C TYR A 35 -29.13 7.68 18.07
N GLY A 36 -30.41 7.75 17.65
CA GLY A 36 -31.55 7.83 18.56
C GLY A 36 -31.47 9.04 19.49
N ASP A 37 -31.58 8.81 20.79
CA ASP A 37 -31.56 9.86 21.82
C ASP A 37 -30.13 10.28 22.24
N TRP A 38 -29.08 9.72 21.62
CA TRP A 38 -27.70 10.17 21.85
C TRP A 38 -27.47 11.54 21.22
N GLN A 39 -26.77 12.40 21.93
CA GLN A 39 -26.51 13.77 21.51
C GLN A 39 -25.09 13.93 20.98
N ALA A 40 -24.96 14.26 19.70
CA ALA A 40 -23.68 14.54 19.05
C ALA A 40 -23.36 16.04 19.11
N THR A 41 -22.07 16.35 19.30
CA THR A 41 -21.51 17.71 19.17
C THR A 41 -20.29 17.66 18.28
N GLY A 42 -19.97 18.78 17.61
CA GLY A 42 -18.83 18.83 16.67
C GLY A 42 -19.14 18.09 15.36
N GLU A 43 -18.10 17.65 14.65
CA GLU A 43 -18.22 17.10 13.30
C GLU A 43 -17.75 15.64 13.18
N ALA A 44 -17.11 15.09 14.22
CA ALA A 44 -16.45 13.78 14.16
C ALA A 44 -17.42 12.61 13.98
N PHE A 45 -18.66 12.70 14.51
CA PHE A 45 -19.59 11.56 14.55
C PHE A 45 -20.65 11.58 13.43
N GLY A 46 -20.76 12.68 12.67
CA GLY A 46 -21.82 12.80 11.67
C GLY A 46 -23.22 12.78 12.28
N THR A 47 -24.20 12.30 11.52
CA THR A 47 -25.62 12.29 11.91
C THR A 47 -26.17 10.90 12.24
N ALA A 48 -25.42 9.84 11.96
CA ALA A 48 -25.84 8.45 12.13
C ALA A 48 -24.63 7.53 12.34
N PRO A 49 -24.86 6.31 12.89
CA PRO A 49 -23.83 5.28 12.94
C PRO A 49 -23.24 4.98 11.56
N ALA A 50 -21.94 4.71 11.48
CA ALA A 50 -21.27 4.25 10.27
C ALA A 50 -21.56 2.77 10.02
N THR A 51 -21.57 2.35 8.77
CA THR A 51 -21.72 0.94 8.37
C THR A 51 -20.38 0.29 8.02
N GLY A 52 -19.38 0.47 8.89
CA GLY A 52 -18.01 0.02 8.70
C GLY A 52 -17.04 1.15 8.40
N SER A 53 -16.10 0.91 7.47
CA SER A 53 -15.06 1.87 7.11
C SER A 53 -15.60 3.10 6.40
N LEU A 54 -15.05 4.25 6.71
CA LEU A 54 -15.34 5.52 6.05
C LEU A 54 -14.32 5.81 4.92
N PRO A 55 -14.62 6.73 3.99
CA PRO A 55 -13.70 7.07 2.90
C PRO A 55 -12.32 7.51 3.41
N GLY A 56 -11.26 6.87 2.93
CA GLY A 56 -9.88 7.15 3.35
C GLY A 56 -9.41 6.44 4.62
N GLN A 57 -10.29 5.72 5.30
CA GLN A 57 -9.98 4.93 6.50
C GLN A 57 -9.53 3.51 6.11
N MET A 58 -8.65 2.92 6.92
CA MET A 58 -8.33 1.49 6.84
C MET A 58 -9.59 0.63 7.12
N PRO A 59 -9.61 -0.65 6.70
CA PRO A 59 -10.74 -1.53 6.98
C PRO A 59 -11.06 -1.65 8.48
N VAL A 60 -12.26 -1.25 8.86
CA VAL A 60 -12.80 -1.39 10.22
C VAL A 60 -13.42 -2.76 10.36
N ASP A 61 -13.06 -3.51 11.42
CA ASP A 61 -13.49 -4.87 11.68
C ASP A 61 -13.74 -5.10 13.19
N GLY A 62 -14.32 -6.25 13.56
CA GLY A 62 -14.54 -6.63 14.95
C GLY A 62 -15.73 -5.96 15.63
N PHE A 63 -16.59 -5.24 14.94
CA PHE A 63 -17.86 -4.74 15.44
C PHE A 63 -18.99 -5.76 15.23
N ASN A 64 -20.07 -5.65 15.99
CA ASN A 64 -21.24 -6.52 15.89
C ASN A 64 -22.27 -5.93 14.92
N GLY A 65 -22.92 -6.79 14.13
CA GLY A 65 -23.98 -6.37 13.23
C GLY A 65 -23.51 -5.54 12.03
N LYS A 66 -24.13 -4.38 11.80
CA LYS A 66 -23.87 -3.52 10.63
C LYS A 66 -23.45 -2.10 10.99
N GLY A 67 -23.79 -1.63 12.17
CA GLY A 67 -23.59 -0.27 12.62
C GLY A 67 -22.55 -0.14 13.72
N LEU A 68 -21.84 0.98 13.76
CA LEU A 68 -20.92 1.33 14.85
C LEU A 68 -20.76 2.84 14.94
N VAL A 69 -20.30 3.32 16.09
CA VAL A 69 -19.79 4.69 16.21
C VAL A 69 -18.40 4.73 15.61
N ASN A 70 -18.19 5.63 14.64
CA ASN A 70 -16.90 5.84 13.97
C ASN A 70 -16.68 7.34 13.83
N SER A 71 -15.70 7.90 14.54
CA SER A 71 -15.45 9.34 14.53
C SER A 71 -14.55 9.83 13.38
N PHE A 72 -14.23 8.99 12.41
CA PHE A 72 -13.44 9.33 11.22
C PHE A 72 -14.25 10.03 10.11
N VAL A 73 -15.41 10.63 10.39
CA VAL A 73 -16.35 11.15 9.37
C VAL A 73 -15.73 12.17 8.41
N LYS A 74 -14.81 13.01 8.91
CA LYS A 74 -14.03 13.95 8.09
C LYS A 74 -12.51 13.71 8.21
N GLY A 75 -12.09 12.49 8.52
CA GLY A 75 -10.69 12.14 8.75
C GLY A 75 -10.23 12.41 10.20
N ASP A 76 -8.96 12.14 10.45
CA ASP A 76 -8.29 12.25 11.77
C ASP A 76 -8.26 13.66 12.39
N ASP A 77 -8.69 14.69 11.68
CA ASP A 77 -8.70 16.08 12.16
C ASP A 77 -10.08 16.55 12.64
N SER A 78 -11.11 15.73 12.48
CA SER A 78 -12.45 16.06 12.97
C SER A 78 -12.55 15.85 14.47
N THR A 79 -13.32 16.73 15.15
CA THR A 79 -13.49 16.64 16.60
C THR A 79 -14.95 16.72 17.00
N GLY A 80 -15.29 16.14 18.17
CA GLY A 80 -16.64 16.16 18.68
C GLY A 80 -16.84 15.25 19.89
N SER A 81 -18.11 15.13 20.33
CA SER A 81 -18.50 14.16 21.35
C SER A 81 -19.89 13.59 21.05
N LEU A 82 -20.12 12.36 21.52
CA LEU A 82 -21.40 11.68 21.44
C LEU A 82 -21.80 11.21 22.85
N THR A 83 -22.92 11.71 23.38
CA THR A 83 -23.35 11.49 24.79
C THR A 83 -24.64 10.72 24.83
N SER A 84 -24.71 9.65 25.63
CA SER A 84 -25.91 8.82 25.81
C SER A 84 -27.00 9.51 26.64
N PRO A 85 -28.24 9.07 26.51
CA PRO A 85 -29.24 9.24 27.58
C PRO A 85 -28.71 8.68 28.92
N ALA A 86 -29.28 9.18 30.01
CA ALA A 86 -29.01 8.63 31.34
C ALA A 86 -29.63 7.23 31.51
N PHE A 87 -28.89 6.29 32.07
CA PHE A 87 -29.32 4.94 32.38
C PHE A 87 -28.95 4.52 33.81
N ALA A 88 -29.70 3.59 34.41
CA ALA A 88 -29.37 3.03 35.70
C ALA A 88 -28.34 1.89 35.56
N ILE A 89 -27.33 1.85 36.43
CA ILE A 89 -26.39 0.73 36.53
C ILE A 89 -27.07 -0.45 37.25
N GLN A 90 -27.37 -1.51 36.50
CA GLN A 90 -28.15 -2.67 36.97
C GLN A 90 -27.38 -3.99 36.95
N ARG A 91 -26.16 -4.02 36.39
CA ARG A 91 -25.29 -5.20 36.31
C ARG A 91 -23.88 -4.87 36.80
N LYS A 92 -23.10 -5.90 37.06
CA LYS A 92 -21.72 -5.76 37.61
C LYS A 92 -20.74 -5.16 36.64
N TYR A 93 -20.91 -5.46 35.35
CA TYR A 93 -19.98 -5.04 34.31
C TYR A 93 -20.68 -4.22 33.24
N LEU A 94 -19.97 -3.24 32.73
CA LEU A 94 -20.32 -2.55 31.49
C LEU A 94 -19.27 -2.99 30.44
N ALA A 95 -19.73 -3.68 29.41
CA ALA A 95 -18.91 -4.26 28.34
C ALA A 95 -19.15 -3.52 27.05
N PHE A 96 -18.13 -3.38 26.22
CA PHE A 96 -18.19 -2.66 24.93
C PHE A 96 -17.07 -3.11 24.01
N LEU A 97 -17.24 -2.86 22.71
CA LEU A 97 -16.18 -3.00 21.68
C LEU A 97 -15.55 -1.64 21.43
N ILE A 98 -14.22 -1.58 21.36
CA ILE A 98 -13.47 -0.33 21.14
C ILE A 98 -12.24 -0.54 20.26
N GLY A 99 -12.01 0.41 19.31
CA GLY A 99 -10.88 0.45 18.38
C GLY A 99 -10.46 1.89 18.11
N GLY A 100 -9.55 2.10 17.14
CA GLY A 100 -9.05 3.43 16.77
C GLY A 100 -7.83 3.86 17.56
N GLY A 101 -7.61 5.17 17.69
CA GLY A 101 -6.41 5.76 18.28
C GLY A 101 -6.34 5.66 19.80
N ARG A 102 -5.13 5.65 20.32
CA ARG A 102 -4.84 5.69 21.76
C ARG A 102 -4.45 7.08 22.21
N ASN A 103 -5.35 7.74 22.89
CA ASN A 103 -5.08 9.01 23.56
C ASN A 103 -6.03 9.17 24.76
N GLU A 104 -5.56 8.80 25.94
CA GLU A 104 -6.36 8.74 27.16
C GLU A 104 -6.99 10.09 27.54
N SER A 105 -6.44 11.21 27.13
CA SER A 105 -6.95 12.55 27.44
C SER A 105 -7.91 13.11 26.39
N LYS A 106 -7.79 12.67 25.12
CA LYS A 106 -8.48 13.29 23.97
C LYS A 106 -9.38 12.34 23.18
N LEU A 107 -9.07 11.04 23.22
CA LEU A 107 -9.81 9.98 22.49
C LEU A 107 -10.27 8.93 23.47
N ASN A 108 -11.52 8.96 23.90
CA ASN A 108 -11.95 8.01 24.90
C ASN A 108 -13.47 7.83 24.97
N LEU A 109 -13.89 6.64 25.39
CA LEU A 109 -15.20 6.36 25.95
C LEU A 109 -15.15 6.60 27.44
N GLN A 110 -16.05 7.38 27.99
CA GLN A 110 -16.15 7.75 29.41
C GLN A 110 -17.46 7.29 30.01
N LEU A 111 -17.42 6.75 31.25
CA LEU A 111 -18.58 6.56 32.09
C LEU A 111 -18.64 7.70 33.11
N LEU A 112 -19.75 8.41 33.15
CA LEU A 112 -19.99 9.50 34.10
C LEU A 112 -21.07 9.08 35.11
N VAL A 113 -20.78 9.24 36.41
CA VAL A 113 -21.72 9.08 37.52
C VAL A 113 -21.71 10.37 38.33
N ASP A 114 -22.88 10.89 38.65
CA ASP A 114 -23.00 12.19 39.34
C ASP A 114 -22.22 13.33 38.62
N GLY A 115 -22.17 13.29 37.26
CA GLY A 115 -21.46 14.26 36.42
C GLY A 115 -19.94 14.14 36.41
N LYS A 116 -19.38 13.16 37.11
CA LYS A 116 -17.92 12.92 37.17
C LYS A 116 -17.53 11.70 36.36
N VAL A 117 -16.44 11.80 35.61
CA VAL A 117 -15.85 10.64 34.90
C VAL A 117 -15.28 9.66 35.93
N VAL A 118 -15.83 8.45 35.99
CA VAL A 118 -15.42 7.39 36.91
C VAL A 118 -14.69 6.24 36.23
N ARG A 119 -14.86 6.07 34.92
CA ARG A 119 -14.14 5.10 34.07
C ARG A 119 -13.84 5.74 32.70
N SER A 120 -12.75 5.33 32.10
CA SER A 120 -12.36 5.74 30.74
C SER A 120 -11.65 4.61 30.02
N ALA A 121 -11.87 4.49 28.70
CA ALA A 121 -11.17 3.58 27.81
C ALA A 121 -10.82 4.29 26.49
N THR A 122 -9.74 3.91 25.85
CA THR A 122 -9.25 4.46 24.58
C THR A 122 -8.90 3.34 23.62
N GLY A 123 -8.78 3.62 22.32
CA GLY A 123 -8.34 2.63 21.33
C GLY A 123 -6.88 2.18 21.54
N PRO A 124 -6.41 1.18 20.79
CA PRO A 124 -5.09 0.57 21.01
C PRO A 124 -3.94 1.26 20.27
N ASN A 125 -4.19 2.05 19.21
CA ASN A 125 -3.17 2.47 18.26
C ASN A 125 -2.47 3.78 18.66
N LEU A 126 -1.13 3.78 18.66
CA LEU A 126 -0.28 4.94 19.02
C LEU A 126 0.58 5.46 17.86
N GLN A 127 0.92 4.59 16.90
CA GLN A 127 1.91 4.87 15.87
C GLN A 127 1.35 4.52 14.50
N ALA A 128 1.97 5.02 13.43
CA ALA A 128 1.65 4.61 12.06
C ALA A 128 1.68 3.08 11.92
N GLY A 129 0.77 2.52 11.18
CA GLY A 129 0.45 1.09 11.20
C GLY A 129 -0.68 0.80 12.19
N GLY A 130 -0.81 -0.43 12.68
CA GLY A 130 -1.90 -0.82 13.59
C GLY A 130 -3.15 -1.32 12.87
N SER A 131 -4.30 -1.31 13.53
CA SER A 131 -5.55 -1.87 13.02
C SER A 131 -6.77 -1.11 13.52
N GLU A 132 -7.78 -0.96 12.64
CA GLU A 132 -9.10 -0.41 13.00
C GLU A 132 -10.01 -1.43 13.71
N ALA A 133 -9.55 -2.65 13.96
CA ALA A 133 -10.36 -3.68 14.56
C ALA A 133 -10.73 -3.34 16.01
N LEU A 134 -12.03 -3.42 16.31
CA LEU A 134 -12.53 -3.27 17.66
C LEU A 134 -12.22 -4.52 18.49
N THR A 135 -11.93 -4.32 19.76
CA THR A 135 -11.70 -5.40 20.74
C THR A 135 -12.63 -5.25 21.93
N GLN A 136 -12.98 -6.38 22.55
CA GLN A 136 -13.82 -6.42 23.74
C GLN A 136 -13.10 -5.84 24.95
N GLU A 137 -13.67 -4.81 25.55
CA GLU A 137 -13.26 -4.24 26.84
C GLU A 137 -14.42 -4.26 27.83
N SER A 138 -14.13 -4.08 29.12
CA SER A 138 -15.19 -3.99 30.16
C SER A 138 -14.71 -3.28 31.41
N TRP A 139 -15.63 -2.63 32.09
CA TRP A 139 -15.42 -2.04 33.40
C TRP A 139 -16.23 -2.77 34.48
N ASP A 140 -15.61 -3.04 35.61
CA ASP A 140 -16.36 -3.36 36.83
C ASP A 140 -17.02 -2.07 37.34
N VAL A 141 -18.34 -2.07 37.39
CA VAL A 141 -19.16 -0.93 37.82
C VAL A 141 -20.04 -1.27 39.03
N SER A 142 -19.73 -2.39 39.69
CA SER A 142 -20.51 -2.87 40.85
C SER A 142 -20.57 -1.86 42.00
N GLU A 143 -19.56 -1.03 42.19
CA GLU A 143 -19.55 0.05 43.19
C GLU A 143 -20.58 1.17 42.91
N PHE A 144 -21.07 1.27 41.68
CA PHE A 144 -22.06 2.26 41.24
C PHE A 144 -23.42 1.64 41.04
N ALA A 145 -23.70 0.42 41.53
CA ALA A 145 -24.98 -0.26 41.38
C ALA A 145 -26.14 0.61 41.86
N GLY A 146 -27.17 0.71 41.02
CA GLY A 146 -28.38 1.53 41.28
C GLY A 146 -28.21 3.03 40.98
N LYS A 147 -27.01 3.54 40.70
CA LYS A 147 -26.80 4.94 40.33
C LYS A 147 -27.18 5.20 38.87
N MET A 148 -27.57 6.44 38.58
CA MET A 148 -27.73 6.92 37.23
C MET A 148 -26.39 7.30 36.64
N ALA A 149 -26.13 6.89 35.41
CA ALA A 149 -24.91 7.13 34.67
C ALA A 149 -25.20 7.60 33.25
N THR A 150 -24.20 8.22 32.63
CA THR A 150 -24.16 8.52 31.18
C THR A 150 -22.87 8.05 30.60
N LEU A 151 -22.88 7.69 29.31
CA LEU A 151 -21.68 7.46 28.52
C LEU A 151 -21.38 8.66 27.65
N ARG A 152 -20.11 8.95 27.48
CA ARG A 152 -19.66 9.98 26.55
C ARG A 152 -18.47 9.47 25.76
N ILE A 153 -18.60 9.45 24.44
CA ILE A 153 -17.51 9.17 23.51
C ILE A 153 -16.93 10.53 23.11
N VAL A 154 -15.64 10.70 23.33
CA VAL A 154 -14.93 11.98 23.09
C VAL A 154 -13.89 11.75 22.01
N ASP A 155 -13.91 12.63 21.02
CA ASP A 155 -12.87 12.79 20.02
C ASP A 155 -12.43 14.26 19.98
N ASP A 156 -11.30 14.55 20.59
CA ASP A 156 -10.64 15.87 20.63
C ASP A 156 -9.17 15.76 20.19
N ALA A 157 -8.83 14.70 19.45
CA ALA A 157 -7.51 14.49 18.89
C ALA A 157 -7.45 14.98 17.43
N ARG A 158 -6.22 15.17 16.93
CA ARG A 158 -5.95 15.49 15.53
C ARG A 158 -4.68 14.80 15.08
N GLY A 159 -4.56 14.59 13.77
CA GLY A 159 -3.44 13.87 13.17
C GLY A 159 -3.58 12.37 13.22
N GLY A 160 -2.57 11.63 12.82
CA GLY A 160 -2.66 10.17 12.67
C GLY A 160 -3.23 9.47 13.90
N TRP A 161 -4.19 8.55 13.67
CA TRP A 161 -5.00 7.92 14.72
C TRP A 161 -5.82 8.89 15.56
N GLY A 162 -6.23 10.04 14.98
CA GLY A 162 -7.07 11.05 15.62
C GLY A 162 -8.56 10.68 15.64
N HIS A 163 -8.95 9.41 15.77
CA HIS A 163 -10.35 8.95 15.78
C HIS A 163 -10.57 7.72 16.64
N LEU A 164 -11.82 7.43 16.98
CA LEU A 164 -12.25 6.32 17.84
C LEU A 164 -13.40 5.54 17.20
N ASN A 165 -13.37 4.23 17.33
CA ASN A 165 -14.44 3.32 16.96
C ASN A 165 -15.03 2.68 18.22
N VAL A 166 -16.35 2.69 18.39
CA VAL A 166 -17.04 2.10 19.56
C VAL A 166 -18.30 1.39 19.11
N ASP A 167 -18.57 0.22 19.70
CA ASP A 167 -19.77 -0.53 19.38
C ASP A 167 -20.24 -1.42 20.56
N HIS A 168 -21.46 -1.93 20.45
CA HIS A 168 -22.06 -2.96 21.28
C HIS A 168 -21.85 -2.76 22.78
N ILE A 169 -22.45 -1.70 23.33
CA ILE A 169 -22.35 -1.36 24.76
C ILE A 169 -23.46 -2.05 25.52
N VAL A 170 -23.11 -2.93 26.47
CA VAL A 170 -24.06 -3.73 27.23
C VAL A 170 -23.72 -3.74 28.72
N GLN A 171 -24.72 -3.88 29.57
CA GLN A 171 -24.54 -4.23 30.98
C GLN A 171 -24.70 -5.75 31.14
N THR A 172 -23.80 -6.39 31.85
CA THR A 172 -23.77 -7.85 32.08
C THR A 172 -23.31 -8.22 33.48
N ASP A 173 -23.81 -9.34 34.02
CA ASP A 173 -23.29 -9.90 35.26
C ASP A 173 -22.13 -10.89 35.04
N ARG A 174 -21.85 -11.25 33.78
CA ARG A 174 -20.71 -12.08 33.38
C ARG A 174 -19.54 -11.17 33.06
N LYS A 175 -18.40 -11.39 33.72
CA LYS A 175 -17.19 -10.67 33.32
C LYS A 175 -16.84 -11.11 31.89
N PRO A 176 -16.89 -10.21 30.90
CA PRO A 176 -16.43 -10.56 29.55
C PRO A 176 -14.99 -10.97 29.58
N ALA A 177 -14.64 -12.00 28.83
CA ALA A 177 -13.27 -12.37 28.63
C ALA A 177 -12.62 -11.32 27.71
N GLY A 178 -11.91 -10.38 28.30
CA GLY A 178 -11.12 -9.38 27.57
C GLY A 178 -9.93 -10.03 26.83
N PRO A 179 -9.31 -9.31 25.87
CA PRO A 179 -8.15 -9.84 25.17
C PRO A 179 -7.00 -10.13 26.12
N ARG A 180 -6.21 -11.15 25.80
CA ARG A 180 -4.95 -11.46 26.50
C ARG A 180 -3.90 -10.42 26.08
N LYS A 181 -3.26 -9.73 27.02
CA LYS A 181 -2.23 -8.71 26.77
C LYS A 181 -0.84 -9.30 27.02
N ASP A 182 0.15 -8.81 26.26
CA ASP A 182 1.57 -9.18 26.40
C ASP A 182 1.83 -10.69 26.40
N VAL A 183 1.13 -11.40 25.51
CA VAL A 183 1.22 -12.87 25.43
C VAL A 183 2.58 -13.27 24.89
N THR A 184 3.29 -14.12 25.64
CA THR A 184 4.65 -14.54 25.28
C THR A 184 4.75 -16.02 24.93
N ARG A 185 5.70 -16.35 24.05
CA ARG A 185 6.10 -17.71 23.75
C ARG A 185 7.62 -17.80 23.63
N ALA A 186 8.21 -18.69 24.44
CA ALA A 186 9.64 -18.98 24.39
C ALA A 186 9.95 -20.08 23.36
N ILE A 187 10.99 -19.87 22.55
CA ILE A 187 11.46 -20.80 21.53
C ILE A 187 12.99 -20.84 21.62
N LYS A 188 13.59 -22.03 21.56
CA LYS A 188 15.04 -22.16 21.40
C LYS A 188 15.35 -22.28 19.92
N ALA A 189 16.10 -21.35 19.33
CA ALA A 189 16.42 -21.33 17.91
C ALA A 189 17.25 -22.55 17.48
N ARG A 190 16.62 -23.56 16.92
CA ARG A 190 17.26 -24.79 16.43
C ARG A 190 17.35 -24.82 14.92
N ARG A 191 16.43 -24.15 14.24
CA ARG A 191 16.30 -24.08 12.78
C ARG A 191 16.39 -22.64 12.30
N PRO A 192 16.72 -22.39 11.03
CA PRO A 192 16.97 -21.04 10.54
C PRO A 192 15.73 -20.16 10.38
N TYR A 193 14.53 -20.72 10.34
CA TYR A 193 13.32 -19.95 10.03
C TYR A 193 12.23 -20.15 11.08
N LEU A 194 11.56 -19.06 11.45
CA LEU A 194 10.24 -19.10 12.09
C LEU A 194 9.16 -18.91 11.01
N GLN A 195 8.12 -19.73 11.10
CA GLN A 195 6.94 -19.65 10.25
C GLN A 195 5.82 -19.00 11.07
N ILE A 196 5.35 -17.85 10.61
CA ILE A 196 4.36 -17.03 11.30
C ILE A 196 3.02 -17.17 10.54
N PRO A 197 1.94 -17.60 11.21
CA PRO A 197 0.65 -17.82 10.55
C PRO A 197 -0.02 -16.48 10.23
N ILE A 198 -0.35 -16.25 8.95
CA ILE A 198 -0.99 -15.04 8.47
C ILE A 198 -2.43 -15.32 8.03
N LYS A 199 -3.33 -14.41 8.38
CA LYS A 199 -4.70 -14.35 7.91
C LYS A 199 -4.93 -13.02 7.21
N ASN A 200 -5.22 -13.04 5.91
CA ASN A 200 -5.42 -11.83 5.11
C ASN A 200 -6.50 -10.93 5.71
N GLY A 201 -6.15 -9.67 5.97
CA GLY A 201 -7.04 -8.69 6.55
C GLY A 201 -7.33 -8.90 8.04
N ALA A 202 -6.65 -9.85 8.72
CA ALA A 202 -6.77 -9.95 10.17
C ALA A 202 -6.26 -8.68 10.86
N PRO A 203 -6.80 -8.35 12.04
CA PRO A 203 -6.30 -7.25 12.85
C PRO A 203 -4.80 -7.38 13.07
N LYS A 204 -4.05 -6.33 12.74
CA LYS A 204 -2.61 -6.30 12.95
C LYS A 204 -2.29 -6.36 14.44
N ARG A 205 -1.33 -7.22 14.80
CA ARG A 205 -0.82 -7.40 16.16
C ARG A 205 0.65 -7.03 16.17
N VAL A 206 1.09 -6.37 17.23
CA VAL A 206 2.50 -6.07 17.43
C VAL A 206 3.22 -7.33 17.91
N LEU A 207 4.01 -7.93 17.03
CA LEU A 207 4.88 -9.06 17.39
C LEU A 207 6.30 -8.55 17.61
N THR A 208 6.79 -8.72 18.83
CA THR A 208 8.16 -8.35 19.22
C THR A 208 8.99 -9.61 19.42
N LEU A 209 10.17 -9.66 18.81
CA LEU A 209 11.16 -10.71 19.04
C LEU A 209 12.23 -10.21 20.00
N PHE A 210 12.45 -10.98 21.06
CA PHE A 210 13.58 -10.83 21.98
C PHE A 210 14.55 -12.01 21.80
N VAL A 211 15.85 -11.71 21.88
CA VAL A 211 16.93 -12.71 21.86
C VAL A 211 17.76 -12.52 23.11
N ASP A 212 17.87 -13.57 23.94
CA ASP A 212 18.53 -13.52 25.24
C ASP A 212 18.10 -12.30 26.09
N GLY A 213 16.82 -11.90 26.01
CA GLY A 213 16.21 -10.77 26.72
C GLY A 213 16.38 -9.40 26.06
N GLN A 214 17.13 -9.28 24.97
CA GLN A 214 17.26 -8.04 24.22
C GLN A 214 16.21 -7.96 23.11
N LYS A 215 15.51 -6.83 23.00
CA LYS A 215 14.59 -6.54 21.90
C LYS A 215 15.38 -6.44 20.59
N ILE A 216 14.98 -7.22 19.59
CA ILE A 216 15.65 -7.27 18.27
C ILE A 216 14.81 -6.59 17.21
N VAL A 217 13.53 -6.99 17.08
CA VAL A 217 12.64 -6.48 16.04
C VAL A 217 11.20 -6.39 16.56
N ARG A 218 10.47 -5.43 16.05
CA ARG A 218 9.05 -5.22 16.29
C ARG A 218 8.36 -5.10 14.93
N ASN A 219 7.38 -5.97 14.69
CA ASN A 219 6.61 -6.02 13.45
C ASN A 219 5.11 -5.97 13.73
N ASP A 220 4.38 -5.29 12.85
CA ASP A 220 2.93 -5.42 12.80
C ASP A 220 2.58 -6.63 11.92
N VAL A 221 1.83 -7.58 12.46
CA VAL A 221 1.57 -8.87 11.83
C VAL A 221 0.06 -9.11 11.73
N GLU A 222 -0.45 -9.45 10.57
CA GLU A 222 -1.83 -9.95 10.39
C GLU A 222 -1.90 -11.41 10.90
N LEU A 223 -1.69 -11.57 12.22
CA LEU A 223 -1.56 -12.88 12.86
C LEU A 223 -2.88 -13.65 12.82
N ALA A 224 -2.86 -14.84 12.22
CA ALA A 224 -4.04 -15.69 12.15
C ALA A 224 -4.50 -16.11 13.56
N PRO A 225 -5.76 -15.88 13.95
CA PRO A 225 -6.25 -16.33 15.25
C PRO A 225 -6.43 -17.86 15.32
N GLY A 226 -6.56 -18.52 14.17
CA GLY A 226 -6.71 -19.97 13.98
C GLY A 226 -6.07 -20.40 12.66
N THR A 227 -6.83 -21.02 11.74
CA THR A 227 -6.31 -21.49 10.45
C THR A 227 -5.74 -20.35 9.61
N PRO A 228 -4.45 -20.37 9.23
CA PRO A 228 -3.83 -19.36 8.41
C PRO A 228 -4.22 -19.49 6.93
N ASP A 229 -4.17 -18.37 6.20
CA ASP A 229 -4.25 -18.38 4.75
C ASP A 229 -2.89 -18.72 4.12
N TRP A 230 -1.80 -18.27 4.76
CA TRP A 230 -0.42 -18.54 4.37
C TRP A 230 0.55 -18.32 5.54
N TRP A 231 1.85 -18.58 5.31
CA TRP A 231 2.89 -18.46 6.32
C TRP A 231 3.92 -17.40 5.90
N ALA A 232 4.14 -16.42 6.76
CA ALA A 232 5.28 -15.51 6.64
C ALA A 232 6.53 -16.15 7.24
N VAL A 233 7.69 -15.79 6.70
CA VAL A 233 8.98 -16.37 7.08
C VAL A 233 9.85 -15.31 7.73
N MET A 234 10.30 -15.57 8.96
CA MET A 234 11.31 -14.76 9.63
C MET A 234 12.63 -15.54 9.69
N ASP A 235 13.68 -15.00 9.12
CA ASP A 235 15.03 -15.60 9.23
C ASP A 235 15.60 -15.34 10.62
N ILE A 236 15.88 -16.43 11.34
CA ILE A 236 16.47 -16.43 12.68
C ILE A 236 17.83 -17.13 12.69
N SER A 237 18.44 -17.38 11.54
CA SER A 237 19.70 -18.12 11.40
C SER A 237 20.85 -17.49 12.19
N ALA A 238 20.89 -16.16 12.29
CA ALA A 238 21.87 -15.41 13.06
C ALA A 238 21.82 -15.73 14.60
N TRP A 239 20.72 -16.26 15.08
CA TRP A 239 20.49 -16.53 16.51
C TRP A 239 20.42 -18.02 16.83
N LYS A 240 20.98 -18.86 15.97
CA LYS A 240 21.01 -20.31 16.18
C LYS A 240 21.57 -20.68 17.58
N GLY A 241 20.84 -21.49 18.32
CA GLY A 241 21.17 -21.90 19.68
C GLY A 241 20.76 -20.92 20.79
N LYS A 242 20.31 -19.71 20.44
CA LYS A 242 19.85 -18.71 21.40
C LYS A 242 18.42 -18.96 21.88
N ASN A 243 18.06 -18.33 23.00
CA ASN A 243 16.70 -18.32 23.50
C ASN A 243 15.95 -17.13 22.90
N LEU A 244 14.88 -17.42 22.21
CA LEU A 244 13.99 -16.43 21.61
C LEU A 244 12.73 -16.31 22.46
N VAL A 245 12.20 -15.11 22.61
CA VAL A 245 10.87 -14.86 23.14
C VAL A 245 10.10 -14.05 22.12
N LEU A 246 9.01 -14.61 21.62
CA LEU A 246 8.01 -13.89 20.86
C LEU A 246 7.00 -13.29 21.83
N GLN A 247 6.74 -12.01 21.75
CA GLN A 247 5.70 -11.31 22.50
C GLN A 247 4.70 -10.69 21.53
N VAL A 248 3.41 -10.91 21.77
CA VAL A 248 2.32 -10.27 21.04
C VAL A 248 1.56 -9.38 22.02
N ASP A 249 1.38 -8.12 21.65
CA ASP A 249 0.74 -7.08 22.47
C ASP A 249 -0.65 -7.47 22.96
N THR A 250 -1.49 -7.96 22.02
CA THR A 250 -2.89 -8.26 22.29
C THR A 250 -3.38 -9.41 21.42
N LEU A 251 -4.02 -10.41 22.05
CA LEU A 251 -4.66 -11.53 21.34
C LEU A 251 -6.08 -11.76 21.83
N PRO A 252 -7.05 -12.08 20.94
CA PRO A 252 -8.33 -12.63 21.37
C PRO A 252 -8.15 -13.82 22.31
N VAL A 253 -9.11 -14.03 23.21
CA VAL A 253 -9.02 -15.08 24.26
C VAL A 253 -8.81 -16.46 23.65
N ASP A 254 -9.47 -16.75 22.55
CA ASP A 254 -9.47 -18.02 21.84
C ASP A 254 -8.40 -18.12 20.75
N SER A 255 -7.60 -17.05 20.52
CA SER A 255 -6.57 -17.05 19.50
C SER A 255 -5.46 -18.08 19.81
N GLN A 256 -5.17 -18.90 18.80
CA GLN A 256 -4.06 -19.87 18.77
C GLN A 256 -2.85 -19.33 18.00
N GLY A 257 -2.93 -18.10 17.47
CA GLY A 257 -1.95 -17.58 16.50
C GLY A 257 -0.50 -17.69 16.95
N LEU A 258 -0.20 -17.33 18.20
CA LEU A 258 1.15 -17.44 18.72
C LEU A 258 1.58 -18.93 18.92
N ASP A 259 0.63 -19.81 19.25
CA ASP A 259 0.89 -21.25 19.43
C ASP A 259 1.14 -21.97 18.11
N LEU A 260 0.63 -21.46 17.00
CA LEU A 260 0.85 -22.00 15.68
C LEU A 260 2.24 -21.68 15.10
N VAL A 261 2.95 -20.66 15.60
CA VAL A 261 4.31 -20.35 15.15
C VAL A 261 5.22 -21.56 15.34
N TYR A 262 6.00 -21.94 14.33
CA TYR A 262 6.91 -23.06 14.41
C TYR A 262 8.24 -22.80 13.68
N GLU A 263 9.28 -23.56 14.05
CA GLU A 263 10.59 -23.52 13.41
C GLU A 263 10.65 -24.46 12.21
N SER A 264 11.34 -24.04 11.15
CA SER A 264 11.57 -24.85 9.95
C SER A 264 12.99 -24.74 9.43
N SER A 265 13.49 -25.81 8.79
CA SER A 265 14.77 -25.81 8.07
C SER A 265 14.66 -25.19 6.68
N ILE A 266 13.44 -25.09 6.15
CA ILE A 266 13.12 -24.47 4.85
C ILE A 266 12.00 -23.46 5.08
N PRO A 267 11.94 -22.39 4.29
CA PRO A 267 10.78 -21.50 4.29
C PRO A 267 9.51 -22.31 4.05
N ALA A 268 8.45 -22.03 4.80
CA ALA A 268 7.14 -22.66 4.58
C ALA A 268 6.61 -22.27 3.20
N ASP A 269 5.69 -23.13 2.73
CA ASP A 269 4.87 -22.78 1.60
C ASP A 269 5.68 -22.46 0.33
N GLN A 270 6.65 -23.33 0.08
CA GLN A 270 7.36 -23.39 -1.21
C GLN A 270 6.48 -23.93 -2.33
N GLY A 271 5.14 -24.02 -2.09
CA GLY A 271 4.13 -24.37 -3.08
C GLY A 271 4.30 -23.62 -4.40
N PRO A 272 3.35 -23.57 -5.27
CA PRO A 272 3.53 -23.01 -6.61
C PRO A 272 3.66 -21.48 -6.57
N LEU A 273 4.78 -20.99 -5.98
CA LEU A 273 5.18 -19.58 -6.04
C LEU A 273 5.12 -19.08 -7.48
N TYR A 274 4.56 -17.90 -7.67
CA TYR A 274 4.37 -17.23 -8.96
C TYR A 274 3.40 -17.97 -9.93
N LYS A 275 2.66 -18.97 -9.44
CA LYS A 275 1.63 -19.71 -10.22
C LYS A 275 0.21 -19.47 -9.72
N GLU A 276 0.06 -18.63 -8.71
CA GLU A 276 -1.24 -18.31 -8.10
C GLU A 276 -2.22 -17.76 -9.16
N PRO A 277 -3.52 -18.01 -9.05
CA PRO A 277 -4.51 -17.63 -10.07
C PRO A 277 -4.51 -16.15 -10.44
N LEU A 278 -4.31 -15.26 -9.46
CA LEU A 278 -4.25 -13.82 -9.67
C LEU A 278 -2.81 -13.28 -9.80
N ARG A 279 -1.80 -14.14 -9.98
CA ARG A 279 -0.44 -13.71 -10.25
C ARG A 279 -0.35 -13.05 -11.62
N GLY A 280 -0.03 -11.75 -11.67
CA GLY A 280 0.25 -11.06 -12.93
C GLY A 280 1.34 -11.80 -13.71
N GLN A 281 1.13 -11.94 -15.02
CA GLN A 281 2.03 -12.70 -15.88
C GLN A 281 3.09 -11.80 -16.54
N ILE A 282 2.87 -10.49 -16.52
CA ILE A 282 3.82 -9.50 -17.06
C ILE A 282 4.09 -8.36 -16.06
N HIS A 283 3.39 -8.33 -14.94
CA HIS A 283 3.55 -7.36 -13.87
C HIS A 283 4.29 -7.98 -12.68
N PHE A 284 5.33 -7.34 -12.20
CA PHE A 284 6.03 -7.77 -10.99
C PHE A 284 5.09 -7.66 -9.78
N SER A 285 5.14 -8.64 -8.88
CA SER A 285 4.51 -8.65 -7.57
C SER A 285 5.36 -9.48 -6.60
N PRO A 286 5.33 -9.22 -5.28
CA PRO A 286 6.18 -9.93 -4.33
C PRO A 286 5.78 -11.40 -4.20
N LYS A 287 6.68 -12.24 -3.72
CA LYS A 287 6.38 -13.66 -3.41
C LYS A 287 5.17 -13.79 -2.50
N ARG A 288 5.17 -12.99 -1.45
CA ARG A 288 4.20 -12.96 -0.36
C ARG A 288 4.02 -11.54 0.12
N GLY A 289 2.94 -11.29 0.87
CA GLY A 289 2.71 -10.01 1.53
C GLY A 289 2.27 -8.91 0.58
N TRP A 290 2.41 -7.69 1.03
CA TRP A 290 1.99 -6.47 0.33
C TRP A 290 3.18 -5.74 -0.29
N ASN A 291 3.01 -5.17 -1.47
CA ASN A 291 3.91 -4.14 -1.99
C ASN A 291 3.17 -2.86 -2.38
N ASN A 292 3.84 -1.72 -2.27
CA ASN A 292 3.40 -0.47 -2.86
C ASN A 292 4.55 0.19 -3.64
N ASP A 293 5.06 1.35 -3.24
CA ASP A 293 5.98 2.17 -4.02
C ASP A 293 7.23 1.42 -4.50
N PRO A 294 7.63 1.55 -5.77
CA PRO A 294 8.98 1.22 -6.20
C PRO A 294 9.98 2.17 -5.55
N ASN A 295 11.08 1.64 -5.05
CA ASN A 295 12.11 2.36 -4.32
C ASN A 295 13.50 2.05 -4.88
N GLY A 296 14.45 2.92 -4.63
CA GLY A 296 15.87 2.61 -4.81
C GLY A 296 16.24 2.07 -6.19
N MET A 297 15.49 2.45 -7.23
CA MET A 297 15.67 1.93 -8.57
C MET A 297 17.01 2.38 -9.16
N VAL A 298 17.91 1.43 -9.41
CA VAL A 298 19.27 1.73 -9.84
C VAL A 298 19.84 0.61 -10.70
N TYR A 299 20.70 0.94 -11.65
CA TYR A 299 21.49 -0.02 -12.40
C TYR A 299 22.89 -0.16 -11.78
N TYR A 300 23.24 -1.36 -11.34
CA TYR A 300 24.51 -1.65 -10.68
C TYR A 300 24.98 -3.07 -10.98
N ASN A 301 26.28 -3.27 -11.21
CA ASN A 301 26.89 -4.58 -11.49
C ASN A 301 26.18 -5.40 -12.57
N ASN A 302 25.78 -4.76 -13.68
CA ASN A 302 25.06 -5.36 -14.82
C ASN A 302 23.66 -5.89 -14.50
N GLU A 303 23.04 -5.40 -13.46
CA GLU A 303 21.67 -5.73 -13.07
C GLU A 303 20.88 -4.44 -12.78
N TYR A 304 19.60 -4.45 -13.10
CA TYR A 304 18.61 -3.50 -12.61
C TYR A 304 18.17 -3.95 -11.24
N HIS A 305 18.26 -3.08 -10.25
CA HIS A 305 17.78 -3.30 -8.90
C HIS A 305 16.47 -2.55 -8.70
N LEU A 306 15.44 -3.27 -8.31
CA LEU A 306 14.15 -2.76 -7.88
C LEU A 306 14.01 -3.05 -6.39
N PHE A 307 14.02 -2.02 -5.58
CA PHE A 307 13.52 -2.12 -4.21
C PHE A 307 12.07 -1.68 -4.20
N PHE A 308 11.35 -2.07 -3.19
CA PHE A 308 9.93 -1.74 -3.08
C PHE A 308 9.49 -1.71 -1.62
N GLN A 309 8.49 -0.87 -1.33
CA GLN A 309 7.80 -0.92 -0.05
C GLN A 309 7.17 -2.28 0.12
N HIS A 310 7.48 -2.97 1.22
CA HIS A 310 7.07 -4.33 1.45
C HIS A 310 6.55 -4.53 2.86
N ASN A 311 5.38 -5.17 3.01
CA ASN A 311 4.94 -5.76 4.27
C ASN A 311 5.03 -7.28 4.17
N PRO A 312 6.08 -7.90 4.71
CA PRO A 312 6.28 -9.36 4.64
C PRO A 312 5.37 -10.15 5.60
N TYR A 313 4.67 -9.48 6.52
CA TYR A 313 3.87 -10.10 7.58
C TYR A 313 2.38 -9.76 7.49
N GLY A 314 1.91 -9.32 6.36
CA GLY A 314 0.52 -8.98 6.12
C GLY A 314 0.17 -8.81 4.64
N TRP A 315 -1.12 -8.83 4.34
CA TRP A 315 -1.68 -8.67 3.02
C TRP A 315 -2.08 -7.22 2.70
N SER A 316 -2.04 -6.35 3.72
CA SER A 316 -2.40 -4.93 3.66
C SER A 316 -1.19 -4.03 3.95
N TRP A 317 -1.35 -2.72 3.63
CA TRP A 317 -0.33 -1.71 3.89
C TRP A 317 0.02 -1.63 5.39
N GLY A 318 1.28 -1.41 5.71
CA GLY A 318 1.84 -1.26 7.05
C GLY A 318 3.18 -1.97 7.18
N ASN A 319 3.84 -1.85 8.33
CA ASN A 319 5.09 -2.57 8.65
C ASN A 319 6.15 -2.47 7.54
N MET A 320 6.36 -1.27 7.02
CA MET A 320 7.16 -1.05 5.81
C MET A 320 8.62 -1.46 5.95
N HIS A 321 9.01 -2.41 5.13
CA HIS A 321 10.37 -2.83 4.82
C HIS A 321 10.70 -2.39 3.39
N TRP A 322 11.96 -2.53 2.97
CA TRP A 322 12.32 -2.53 1.56
C TRP A 322 12.59 -3.96 1.10
N GLY A 323 11.67 -4.50 0.29
CA GLY A 323 11.90 -5.69 -0.51
C GLY A 323 12.90 -5.39 -1.62
N HIS A 324 13.57 -6.42 -2.14
CA HIS A 324 14.59 -6.28 -3.18
C HIS A 324 14.44 -7.34 -4.25
N ALA A 325 14.40 -6.90 -5.50
CA ALA A 325 14.45 -7.76 -6.67
C ALA A 325 15.49 -7.26 -7.69
N VAL A 326 16.02 -8.18 -8.49
CA VAL A 326 16.99 -7.86 -9.54
C VAL A 326 16.56 -8.43 -10.88
N SER A 327 16.92 -7.73 -11.96
CA SER A 327 16.70 -8.16 -13.34
C SER A 327 17.88 -7.78 -14.23
N ARG A 328 18.16 -8.61 -15.24
CA ARG A 328 19.14 -8.28 -16.28
C ARG A 328 18.52 -7.67 -17.53
N ASP A 329 17.20 -7.71 -17.61
CA ASP A 329 16.45 -7.31 -18.81
C ASP A 329 15.17 -6.54 -18.51
N LEU A 330 14.97 -6.03 -17.28
CA LEU A 330 13.80 -5.27 -16.84
C LEU A 330 12.48 -6.08 -16.78
N VAL A 331 12.48 -7.30 -17.28
CA VAL A 331 11.26 -8.09 -17.46
C VAL A 331 11.23 -9.29 -16.52
N HIS A 332 12.31 -10.11 -16.53
CA HIS A 332 12.43 -11.26 -15.64
C HIS A 332 13.09 -10.85 -14.34
N TRP A 333 12.31 -10.85 -13.26
CA TRP A 333 12.75 -10.42 -11.93
C TRP A 333 13.01 -11.60 -11.01
N LYS A 334 14.08 -11.51 -10.24
CA LYS A 334 14.40 -12.43 -9.15
C LYS A 334 14.33 -11.69 -7.82
N GLU A 335 13.37 -12.01 -6.99
CA GLU A 335 13.26 -11.47 -5.64
C GLU A 335 14.32 -12.09 -4.71
N LEU A 336 15.00 -11.25 -3.94
CA LEU A 336 16.11 -11.61 -3.06
C LEU A 336 15.76 -11.56 -1.57
N GLY A 337 14.64 -10.94 -1.21
CA GLY A 337 14.19 -10.72 0.17
C GLY A 337 14.30 -9.27 0.61
N ASP A 338 14.03 -9.00 1.88
CA ASP A 338 14.06 -7.63 2.42
C ASP A 338 15.48 -7.23 2.82
N VAL A 339 15.85 -5.99 2.55
CA VAL A 339 17.20 -5.44 2.81
C VAL A 339 17.21 -4.30 3.82
N LEU A 340 16.09 -3.55 3.95
CA LEU A 340 15.91 -2.57 5.01
C LEU A 340 14.72 -2.99 5.87
N LEU A 341 14.99 -3.21 7.14
CA LEU A 341 14.01 -3.59 8.14
C LEU A 341 13.77 -2.41 9.10
N PRO A 342 12.55 -2.27 9.65
CA PRO A 342 12.26 -1.31 10.70
C PRO A 342 13.28 -1.38 11.84
N ASP A 343 13.68 -0.22 12.36
CA ASP A 343 14.59 -0.06 13.48
C ASP A 343 14.08 0.99 14.47
N ASP A 344 14.95 1.50 15.35
CA ASP A 344 14.57 2.51 16.35
C ASP A 344 14.16 3.86 15.73
N PHE A 345 14.51 4.12 14.45
CA PHE A 345 14.02 5.27 13.69
C PHE A 345 12.64 5.03 13.03
N GLY A 346 12.05 3.84 13.17
CA GLY A 346 10.72 3.51 12.67
C GLY A 346 10.69 2.66 11.41
N PRO A 347 9.53 2.59 10.73
CA PRO A 347 9.36 1.90 9.45
C PRO A 347 10.18 2.54 8.34
N MET A 348 10.55 1.74 7.33
CA MET A 348 11.36 2.18 6.19
C MET A 348 10.44 2.68 5.07
N PHE A 349 10.17 3.99 5.03
CA PHE A 349 9.39 4.63 3.97
C PHE A 349 10.22 4.83 2.71
N SER A 350 9.58 5.37 1.67
CA SER A 350 10.13 5.45 0.33
C SER A 350 11.41 6.28 0.24
N GLY A 351 12.11 6.08 -0.86
CA GLY A 351 13.37 6.74 -1.17
C GLY A 351 14.01 6.21 -2.45
N SER A 352 15.25 6.54 -2.70
CA SER A 352 15.95 6.27 -3.94
C SER A 352 17.31 5.59 -3.72
N ALA A 353 17.99 5.23 -4.81
CA ALA A 353 19.36 4.75 -4.77
C ALA A 353 20.20 5.43 -5.85
N VAL A 354 21.51 5.53 -5.56
CA VAL A 354 22.53 6.00 -6.50
C VAL A 354 23.78 5.14 -6.38
N VAL A 355 24.62 5.14 -7.42
CA VAL A 355 25.98 4.61 -7.32
C VAL A 355 26.95 5.78 -7.13
N ASP A 356 27.67 5.77 -6.03
CA ASP A 356 28.71 6.78 -5.76
C ASP A 356 30.03 6.40 -6.45
N TRP A 357 30.06 6.58 -7.77
CA TRP A 357 31.19 6.20 -8.62
C TRP A 357 32.52 6.83 -8.21
N LYS A 358 32.47 8.01 -7.61
CA LYS A 358 33.64 8.76 -7.15
C LYS A 358 33.99 8.48 -5.69
N ASN A 359 33.20 7.63 -5.02
CA ASN A 359 33.31 7.30 -3.60
C ASN A 359 33.40 8.56 -2.71
N THR A 360 32.60 9.57 -3.03
CA THR A 360 32.56 10.84 -2.28
C THR A 360 32.08 10.64 -0.85
N SER A 361 31.25 9.63 -0.64
CA SER A 361 30.75 9.23 0.68
C SER A 361 31.79 8.51 1.54
N GLY A 362 32.86 7.96 0.92
CA GLY A 362 33.80 7.10 1.62
C GLY A 362 33.20 5.77 2.10
N LEU A 363 32.05 5.34 1.53
CA LEU A 363 31.39 4.07 1.87
C LEU A 363 31.80 2.92 0.95
N GLY A 364 32.62 3.20 -0.07
CA GLY A 364 33.21 2.19 -0.95
C GLY A 364 34.20 1.29 -0.22
N LYS A 365 34.35 0.06 -0.70
CA LYS A 365 35.22 -0.94 -0.11
C LYS A 365 36.02 -1.67 -1.21
N ASP A 366 37.28 -1.92 -0.96
CA ASP A 366 38.16 -2.67 -1.85
C ASP A 366 38.15 -2.12 -3.30
N GLY A 367 38.15 -0.79 -3.46
CA GLY A 367 38.12 -0.09 -4.74
C GLY A 367 36.80 -0.18 -5.49
N ARG A 368 35.74 -0.72 -4.87
CA ARG A 368 34.40 -0.82 -5.45
C ARG A 368 33.56 0.40 -5.04
N PRO A 369 32.93 1.10 -5.99
CA PRO A 369 32.00 2.17 -5.68
C PRO A 369 30.76 1.61 -4.95
N PRO A 370 30.26 2.29 -3.93
CA PRO A 370 29.09 1.84 -3.21
C PRO A 370 27.78 2.20 -3.96
N MET A 371 26.83 1.27 -3.99
CA MET A 371 25.43 1.61 -4.13
C MET A 371 24.97 2.18 -2.80
N VAL A 372 24.37 3.36 -2.79
CA VAL A 372 23.86 4.01 -1.61
C VAL A 372 22.33 4.13 -1.73
N LEU A 373 21.62 3.55 -0.78
CA LEU A 373 20.17 3.72 -0.59
C LEU A 373 19.95 4.93 0.29
N ILE A 374 19.04 5.81 -0.10
CA ILE A 374 18.63 7.00 0.67
C ILE A 374 17.13 6.86 0.91
N TYR A 375 16.70 6.83 2.16
CA TYR A 375 15.34 6.49 2.54
C TYR A 375 14.84 7.30 3.73
N THR A 376 13.52 7.39 3.86
CA THR A 376 12.87 7.95 5.04
C THR A 376 12.70 6.87 6.10
N ALA A 377 13.15 7.11 7.31
CA ALA A 377 12.77 6.35 8.49
C ALA A 377 11.64 7.10 9.20
N ALA A 378 10.44 6.51 9.18
CA ALA A 378 9.19 7.19 9.50
C ALA A 378 8.76 6.95 10.96
N GLY A 379 9.65 7.24 11.89
CA GLY A 379 9.34 7.26 13.32
C GLY A 379 9.03 8.67 13.84
N ASP A 380 9.18 8.84 15.11
CA ASP A 380 9.15 10.14 15.78
C ASP A 380 10.50 10.35 16.50
N PRO A 381 11.39 11.15 15.90
CA PRO A 381 11.24 12.01 14.71
C PRO A 381 11.31 11.25 13.36
N THR A 382 10.63 11.78 12.32
CA THR A 382 10.77 11.32 10.93
C THR A 382 12.03 11.91 10.29
N VAL A 383 12.95 11.05 9.83
CA VAL A 383 14.30 11.44 9.41
C VAL A 383 14.72 10.80 8.10
N GLN A 384 15.76 11.36 7.43
CA GLN A 384 16.34 10.72 6.25
C GLN A 384 17.62 9.97 6.64
N CYS A 385 17.73 8.75 6.17
CA CYS A 385 18.82 7.83 6.47
C CYS A 385 19.45 7.26 5.20
N ILE A 386 20.66 6.67 5.32
CA ILE A 386 21.32 5.97 4.25
C ILE A 386 21.78 4.57 4.66
N ALA A 387 21.84 3.69 3.67
CA ALA A 387 22.48 2.38 3.76
C ALA A 387 23.31 2.15 2.51
N SER A 388 24.34 1.31 2.58
CA SER A 388 25.24 1.09 1.44
C SER A 388 25.57 -0.38 1.23
N SER A 389 25.93 -0.68 -0.02
CA SER A 389 26.38 -2.00 -0.46
C SER A 389 27.45 -1.87 -1.54
N THR A 390 28.47 -2.73 -1.53
CA THR A 390 29.47 -2.84 -2.61
C THR A 390 29.33 -4.12 -3.44
N ASP A 391 28.34 -4.95 -3.10
CA ASP A 391 28.03 -6.20 -3.81
C ASP A 391 26.62 -6.23 -4.40
N GLY A 392 25.76 -5.24 -4.05
CA GLY A 392 24.35 -5.19 -4.43
C GLY A 392 23.50 -6.29 -3.77
N ARG A 393 23.99 -6.89 -2.68
CA ARG A 393 23.33 -7.99 -1.97
C ARG A 393 23.24 -7.73 -0.47
N THR A 394 24.36 -7.35 0.14
CA THR A 394 24.45 -7.08 1.57
C THR A 394 24.45 -5.57 1.79
N PHE A 395 23.48 -5.09 2.56
CA PHE A 395 23.32 -3.67 2.85
C PHE A 395 23.59 -3.39 4.31
N THR A 396 24.36 -2.32 4.57
CA THR A 396 24.71 -1.87 5.91
C THR A 396 24.17 -0.46 6.12
N LYS A 397 23.31 -0.28 7.13
CA LYS A 397 22.86 1.05 7.54
C LYS A 397 24.03 1.88 8.06
N TYR A 398 24.11 3.14 7.68
CA TYR A 398 25.20 4.01 8.09
C TYR A 398 25.12 4.31 9.59
N SER A 399 26.22 4.13 10.31
CA SER A 399 26.27 4.31 11.77
C SER A 399 26.07 5.77 12.22
N GLY A 400 26.25 6.74 11.31
CA GLY A 400 26.01 8.15 11.55
C GLY A 400 24.61 8.64 11.15
N ASN A 401 23.68 7.73 10.86
CA ASN A 401 22.28 8.13 10.62
C ASN A 401 21.68 8.84 11.85
N PRO A 402 20.75 9.79 11.65
CA PRO A 402 20.22 10.25 10.36
C PRO A 402 21.16 11.25 9.66
N VAL A 403 21.18 11.24 8.31
CA VAL A 403 21.93 12.22 7.50
C VAL A 403 21.16 13.54 7.30
N LEU A 404 19.85 13.52 7.46
CA LEU A 404 19.01 14.72 7.51
C LEU A 404 17.95 14.54 8.60
N LYS A 405 17.96 15.48 9.56
CA LYS A 405 17.01 15.49 10.68
C LYS A 405 15.61 15.89 10.21
N GLN A 406 14.63 15.63 11.06
CA GLN A 406 13.25 16.05 10.82
C GLN A 406 13.15 17.56 10.55
N ILE A 407 12.42 17.90 9.48
CA ILE A 407 12.03 19.27 9.13
C ILE A 407 10.62 19.51 9.67
N THR A 408 9.71 18.60 9.32
CA THR A 408 8.35 18.49 9.84
C THR A 408 8.02 17.01 9.98
N GLY A 409 6.88 16.64 10.61
CA GLY A 409 6.41 15.25 10.62
C GLY A 409 6.07 14.69 9.23
N GLY A 410 5.84 15.57 8.25
CA GLY A 410 5.47 15.21 6.88
C GLY A 410 6.63 15.27 5.86
N ASN A 411 7.90 15.16 6.29
CA ASN A 411 9.02 15.11 5.35
C ASN A 411 9.37 13.68 4.96
N ARG A 412 9.38 13.35 3.64
CA ARG A 412 9.61 11.98 3.15
C ARG A 412 10.00 11.87 1.69
N ASP A 413 10.39 10.66 1.28
CA ASP A 413 10.58 10.20 -0.09
C ASP A 413 11.73 10.92 -0.84
N PRO A 414 12.98 10.84 -0.35
CA PRO A 414 14.11 11.52 -0.97
C PRO A 414 14.47 10.90 -2.32
N LYS A 415 14.48 11.70 -3.38
CA LYS A 415 15.12 11.39 -4.66
C LYS A 415 16.48 12.03 -4.72
N VAL A 416 17.51 11.24 -4.92
CA VAL A 416 18.91 11.73 -4.98
C VAL A 416 19.50 11.46 -6.35
N MET A 417 20.34 12.39 -6.81
CA MET A 417 21.08 12.27 -8.07
C MET A 417 22.40 13.05 -7.99
N TRP A 418 23.37 12.68 -8.82
CA TRP A 418 24.57 13.46 -9.04
C TRP A 418 24.33 14.54 -10.09
N HIS A 419 24.67 15.80 -9.78
CA HIS A 419 24.61 16.91 -10.73
C HIS A 419 26.01 17.25 -11.23
N GLU A 420 26.34 16.74 -12.42
CA GLU A 420 27.70 16.82 -12.96
C GLU A 420 28.21 18.25 -13.12
N PRO A 421 27.43 19.24 -13.60
CA PRO A 421 27.94 20.59 -13.75
C PRO A 421 28.40 21.25 -12.45
N THR A 422 27.76 20.97 -11.31
CA THR A 422 28.12 21.53 -10.00
C THR A 422 28.98 20.61 -9.15
N GLN A 423 29.25 19.36 -9.62
CA GLN A 423 29.99 18.33 -8.88
C GLN A 423 29.43 18.11 -7.47
N ARG A 424 28.10 17.99 -7.37
CA ARG A 424 27.39 17.79 -6.09
C ARG A 424 26.24 16.80 -6.23
N TRP A 425 25.94 16.16 -5.13
CA TRP A 425 24.69 15.43 -4.96
C TRP A 425 23.55 16.41 -4.75
N VAL A 426 22.42 16.13 -5.36
CA VAL A 426 21.16 16.86 -5.18
C VAL A 426 20.13 15.90 -4.61
N MET A 427 19.49 16.27 -3.51
CA MET A 427 18.31 15.57 -2.97
C MET A 427 17.08 16.41 -3.20
N VAL A 428 16.05 15.80 -3.75
CA VAL A 428 14.70 16.35 -3.91
C VAL A 428 13.80 15.65 -2.91
N LEU A 429 13.24 16.40 -1.95
CA LEU A 429 12.51 15.85 -0.81
C LEU A 429 11.12 16.46 -0.71
N TYR A 430 10.09 15.64 -0.59
CA TYR A 430 8.77 16.13 -0.24
C TYR A 430 8.74 16.60 1.22
N VAL A 431 8.18 17.81 1.45
CA VAL A 431 8.03 18.40 2.79
C VAL A 431 6.68 19.08 2.89
N GLU A 432 5.86 18.65 3.83
CA GLU A 432 4.61 19.33 4.16
C GLU A 432 4.87 20.44 5.19
N LEU A 433 4.65 21.70 4.78
CA LEU A 433 4.79 22.85 5.64
C LEU A 433 3.41 23.32 6.14
N PRO A 434 3.23 23.60 7.45
CA PRO A 434 1.91 23.91 8.03
C PRO A 434 1.17 25.07 7.36
N GLN A 435 1.89 26.07 6.84
CA GLN A 435 1.30 27.28 6.23
C GLN A 435 1.37 27.29 4.70
N ARG A 436 2.19 26.42 4.08
CA ARG A 436 2.43 26.39 2.62
C ARG A 436 1.91 25.12 1.98
N GLY A 437 1.50 24.13 2.78
CA GLY A 437 1.06 22.82 2.29
C GLY A 437 2.21 22.00 1.71
N HIS A 438 1.97 21.32 0.60
CA HIS A 438 2.92 20.43 -0.03
C HIS A 438 4.01 21.21 -0.75
N THR A 439 5.25 21.00 -0.37
CA THR A 439 6.44 21.66 -0.95
C THR A 439 7.47 20.60 -1.34
N VAL A 440 8.36 20.97 -2.25
CA VAL A 440 9.51 20.14 -2.63
C VAL A 440 10.78 20.93 -2.27
N HIS A 441 11.62 20.35 -1.41
CA HIS A 441 12.86 20.93 -0.99
C HIS A 441 14.03 20.36 -1.79
N PHE A 442 14.93 21.22 -2.22
CA PHE A 442 16.18 20.85 -2.88
C PHE A 442 17.33 21.04 -1.91
N TYR A 443 18.08 19.99 -1.66
CA TYR A 443 19.30 20.00 -0.86
C TYR A 443 20.49 19.67 -1.74
N THR A 444 21.69 20.16 -1.37
CA THR A 444 22.93 19.78 -2.01
C THR A 444 23.89 19.19 -0.98
N SER A 445 24.72 18.22 -1.43
CA SER A 445 25.74 17.59 -0.59
C SER A 445 27.00 17.29 -1.37
N PRO A 446 28.19 17.42 -0.76
CA PRO A 446 29.43 16.94 -1.36
C PRO A 446 29.63 15.42 -1.25
N ASN A 447 28.91 14.72 -0.32
CA ASN A 447 29.29 13.40 0.14
C ASN A 447 28.13 12.50 0.58
N LEU A 448 26.87 12.82 0.23
CA LEU A 448 25.67 12.09 0.62
C LEU A 448 25.32 12.07 2.13
N LYS A 449 26.15 12.70 2.96
CA LYS A 449 25.99 12.71 4.42
C LYS A 449 25.68 14.09 4.96
N ASP A 450 26.31 15.11 4.40
CA ASP A 450 26.20 16.51 4.86
C ASP A 450 25.34 17.28 3.85
N TRP A 451 24.09 17.56 4.22
CA TRP A 451 23.10 18.19 3.35
C TRP A 451 22.83 19.64 3.72
N THR A 452 22.81 20.51 2.72
CA THR A 452 22.51 21.92 2.86
C THR A 452 21.28 22.26 2.01
N LEU A 453 20.28 22.92 2.60
CA LEU A 453 19.10 23.41 1.87
C LEU A 453 19.53 24.45 0.83
N ALA A 454 19.20 24.18 -0.43
CA ALA A 454 19.49 25.05 -1.56
C ALA A 454 18.28 25.89 -1.98
N SER A 455 17.12 25.27 -2.12
CA SER A 455 15.88 25.96 -2.48
C SER A 455 14.63 25.18 -2.08
N ILE A 456 13.50 25.86 -2.12
CA ILE A 456 12.17 25.30 -1.89
C ILE A 456 11.31 25.67 -3.09
N THR A 457 10.67 24.68 -3.68
CA THR A 457 9.61 24.88 -4.66
C THR A 457 8.29 24.98 -3.93
N ASP A 458 7.55 26.05 -4.18
CA ASP A 458 6.28 26.31 -3.52
C ASP A 458 5.22 25.27 -3.91
N GLY A 459 4.58 24.73 -2.91
CA GLY A 459 3.42 23.87 -3.05
C GLY A 459 2.12 24.67 -3.23
N ILE A 460 1.05 23.93 -3.52
CA ILE A 460 -0.30 24.49 -3.52
C ILE A 460 -1.02 23.85 -2.33
N PRO A 461 -1.50 24.64 -1.35
CA PRO A 461 -2.21 24.08 -0.20
C PRO A 461 -3.40 23.22 -0.61
N LYS A 462 -3.57 22.04 0.03
CA LYS A 462 -4.66 21.09 -0.23
C LYS A 462 -4.76 20.58 -1.68
N SER A 463 -3.65 20.56 -2.40
CA SER A 463 -3.54 20.03 -3.76
C SER A 463 -2.74 18.74 -3.75
N ASN A 464 -3.12 17.77 -4.60
CA ASN A 464 -2.33 16.54 -4.82
C ASN A 464 -1.18 16.76 -5.82
N TYR A 465 -0.98 17.99 -6.30
CA TYR A 465 0.11 18.33 -7.22
C TYR A 465 1.45 18.30 -6.49
N LEU A 466 2.41 17.56 -7.06
CA LEU A 466 3.72 17.30 -6.45
C LEU A 466 3.65 16.76 -5.01
N PHE A 467 2.57 16.04 -4.71
CA PHE A 467 2.39 15.37 -3.43
C PHE A 467 3.17 14.08 -3.41
N GLU A 468 3.96 13.83 -2.37
CA GLU A 468 4.77 12.63 -2.14
C GLU A 468 5.67 12.18 -3.30
N CYS A 469 6.57 11.28 -3.02
CA CYS A 469 7.41 10.52 -3.96
C CYS A 469 7.95 11.35 -5.13
N PRO A 470 8.63 12.49 -4.89
CA PRO A 470 9.15 13.29 -5.97
C PRO A 470 10.15 12.48 -6.77
N ASP A 471 10.04 12.53 -8.11
CA ASP A 471 11.08 12.08 -9.02
C ASP A 471 11.62 13.25 -9.84
N PHE A 472 12.92 13.27 -10.10
CA PHE A 472 13.58 14.41 -10.72
C PHE A 472 14.68 13.96 -11.67
N PHE A 473 14.57 14.37 -12.93
CA PHE A 473 15.49 13.95 -14.00
C PHE A 473 15.46 14.89 -15.19
N GLU A 474 16.49 14.80 -16.04
CA GLU A 474 16.64 15.56 -17.25
C GLU A 474 16.40 14.70 -18.50
N LEU A 475 15.71 15.24 -19.50
CA LEU A 475 15.44 14.62 -20.80
C LEU A 475 15.69 15.57 -21.97
N PRO A 476 16.18 15.08 -23.12
CA PRO A 476 16.20 15.82 -24.36
C PRO A 476 14.78 15.94 -24.94
N VAL A 477 14.42 17.12 -25.44
CA VAL A 477 13.17 17.33 -26.19
C VAL A 477 13.35 16.79 -27.61
N ASP A 478 12.45 15.91 -28.05
CA ASP A 478 12.50 15.22 -29.35
C ASP A 478 13.85 14.50 -29.64
N GLY A 479 14.53 14.06 -28.55
CA GLY A 479 15.84 13.42 -28.65
C GLY A 479 17.00 14.38 -28.96
N LYS A 480 16.78 15.69 -29.02
CA LYS A 480 17.81 16.68 -29.31
C LYS A 480 18.65 16.94 -28.07
N VAL A 481 19.92 16.53 -28.09
CA VAL A 481 20.82 16.58 -26.93
C VAL A 481 21.17 18.00 -26.46
N ASP A 482 21.04 19.00 -27.34
CA ASP A 482 21.23 20.42 -27.07
C ASP A 482 19.98 21.11 -26.50
N GLN A 483 18.81 20.45 -26.54
CA GLN A 483 17.54 20.98 -26.06
C GLN A 483 17.00 20.12 -24.92
N ARG A 484 17.59 20.27 -23.74
CA ARG A 484 17.24 19.46 -22.58
C ARG A 484 16.35 20.22 -21.59
N ARG A 485 15.47 19.51 -20.92
CA ARG A 485 14.62 20.04 -19.85
C ARG A 485 14.59 19.08 -18.67
N TRP A 486 14.48 19.67 -17.52
CA TRP A 486 14.25 18.95 -16.27
C TRP A 486 12.77 18.69 -16.05
N VAL A 487 12.47 17.54 -15.48
CA VAL A 487 11.13 17.10 -15.12
C VAL A 487 11.09 16.87 -13.61
N LEU A 488 10.15 17.53 -12.93
CA LEU A 488 9.82 17.28 -11.53
C LEU A 488 8.43 16.65 -11.47
N LEU A 489 8.34 15.46 -10.90
CA LEU A 489 7.16 14.59 -10.92
C LEU A 489 6.74 14.26 -9.48
N GLY A 490 5.43 14.17 -9.20
CA GLY A 490 4.86 13.72 -7.92
C GLY A 490 4.24 12.33 -8.02
N ALA A 491 3.78 11.80 -6.88
CA ALA A 491 3.29 10.43 -6.76
C ALA A 491 2.09 10.10 -7.67
N ASN A 492 1.18 11.04 -7.92
CA ASN A 492 0.05 10.87 -8.83
C ASN A 492 0.44 10.99 -10.32
N SER A 493 1.74 11.16 -10.62
CA SER A 493 2.35 11.41 -11.93
C SER A 493 2.07 12.80 -12.54
N GLU A 494 1.44 13.73 -11.85
CA GLU A 494 1.44 15.13 -12.29
C GLU A 494 2.88 15.68 -12.23
N TYR A 495 3.25 16.51 -13.23
CA TYR A 495 4.62 16.95 -13.34
C TYR A 495 4.76 18.41 -13.82
N ALA A 496 5.96 18.93 -13.62
CA ALA A 496 6.43 20.18 -14.20
C ALA A 496 7.63 19.93 -15.11
N VAL A 497 7.77 20.75 -16.14
CA VAL A 497 8.94 20.79 -17.04
C VAL A 497 9.59 22.16 -16.93
N GLY A 498 10.92 22.23 -16.82
CA GLY A 498 11.63 23.49 -16.65
C GLY A 498 13.14 23.35 -16.75
N THR A 499 13.85 24.28 -16.12
CA THR A 499 15.31 24.35 -16.03
C THR A 499 15.77 24.16 -14.59
N PHE A 500 17.00 23.65 -14.42
CA PHE A 500 17.65 23.47 -13.11
C PHE A 500 19.11 23.90 -13.18
N ASP A 501 19.53 24.73 -12.24
CA ASP A 501 20.90 25.29 -12.19
C ASP A 501 21.85 24.55 -11.22
N GLY A 502 21.39 23.44 -10.64
CA GLY A 502 22.09 22.68 -9.61
C GLY A 502 21.68 23.03 -8.18
N SER A 503 20.84 24.06 -8.02
CA SER A 503 20.33 24.51 -6.74
C SER A 503 18.82 24.78 -6.75
N ARG A 504 18.30 25.30 -7.85
CA ARG A 504 16.91 25.73 -7.99
C ARG A 504 16.30 25.18 -9.28
N PHE A 505 15.13 24.59 -9.16
CA PHE A 505 14.26 24.25 -10.27
C PHE A 505 13.33 25.40 -10.59
N THR A 506 13.31 25.83 -11.86
CA THR A 506 12.42 26.87 -12.39
C THR A 506 11.48 26.25 -13.39
N PRO A 507 10.19 26.06 -13.05
CA PRO A 507 9.22 25.47 -13.96
C PRO A 507 8.86 26.44 -15.10
N GLU A 508 8.90 25.97 -16.35
CA GLU A 508 8.38 26.64 -17.54
C GLU A 508 6.91 26.18 -17.81
N TYR A 509 6.61 24.93 -17.50
CA TYR A 509 5.29 24.32 -17.63
C TYR A 509 4.98 23.55 -16.34
N SER A 510 3.79 23.73 -15.80
CA SER A 510 3.38 23.18 -14.50
C SER A 510 2.02 22.50 -14.58
N ARG A 511 1.75 21.62 -13.59
CA ARG A 511 0.50 20.88 -13.45
C ARG A 511 0.13 20.10 -14.70
N LEU A 512 1.16 19.56 -15.35
CA LEU A 512 0.98 18.71 -16.50
C LEU A 512 0.54 17.33 -16.00
N PRO A 513 -0.52 16.76 -16.58
CA PRO A 513 -0.93 15.40 -16.21
C PRO A 513 0.01 14.37 -16.83
N GLY A 514 0.43 13.40 -16.04
CA GLY A 514 1.17 12.23 -16.53
C GLY A 514 0.24 11.15 -17.05
N GLN A 515 0.05 10.08 -16.26
CA GLN A 515 -0.94 9.04 -16.60
C GLN A 515 -2.38 9.59 -16.59
N ARG A 516 -3.28 8.90 -17.29
CA ARG A 516 -4.68 9.29 -17.48
C ARG A 516 -5.67 8.22 -17.00
N GLY A 517 -5.19 7.21 -16.28
CA GLY A 517 -5.98 6.07 -15.80
C GLY A 517 -6.28 6.11 -14.32
N GLN A 518 -6.27 4.94 -13.73
CA GLN A 518 -6.52 4.71 -12.31
C GLN A 518 -5.54 3.66 -11.78
N GLY A 519 -5.34 3.65 -10.46
CA GLY A 519 -4.52 2.62 -9.83
C GLY A 519 -3.03 2.69 -10.19
N PHE A 520 -2.52 3.88 -10.42
CA PHE A 520 -1.10 4.15 -10.64
C PHE A 520 -0.63 5.21 -9.64
N TYR A 521 0.45 4.91 -8.90
CA TYR A 521 0.96 5.81 -7.89
C TYR A 521 2.47 5.66 -7.69
N ALA A 522 3.11 6.66 -7.06
CA ALA A 522 4.51 6.67 -6.62
C ALA A 522 5.53 6.21 -7.69
N PRO A 523 5.46 6.67 -8.94
CA PRO A 523 6.40 6.25 -9.96
C PRO A 523 7.80 6.77 -9.67
N GLN A 524 8.81 5.91 -9.95
CA GLN A 524 10.22 6.28 -9.82
C GLN A 524 10.99 5.85 -11.07
N THR A 525 12.05 6.60 -11.42
CA THR A 525 12.95 6.25 -12.52
C THR A 525 14.26 5.66 -12.01
N PHE A 526 14.82 4.74 -12.80
CA PHE A 526 16.13 4.15 -12.52
C PHE A 526 17.26 5.19 -12.57
N SER A 527 18.12 5.16 -11.57
CA SER A 527 19.39 5.87 -11.55
C SER A 527 20.49 5.03 -12.23
N ASP A 528 21.55 5.69 -12.68
CA ASP A 528 22.80 5.07 -13.16
C ASP A 528 22.65 4.06 -14.32
N ILE A 529 21.58 4.15 -15.12
CA ILE A 529 21.49 3.40 -16.39
C ILE A 529 22.69 3.76 -17.25
N ARG A 530 23.31 2.78 -17.93
CA ARG A 530 24.48 2.97 -18.77
C ARG A 530 24.25 4.07 -19.81
N ALA A 531 25.26 4.87 -20.06
CA ALA A 531 25.21 5.95 -21.05
C ALA A 531 24.88 5.44 -22.46
N GLU A 532 25.32 4.22 -22.82
CA GLU A 532 25.04 3.60 -24.12
C GLU A 532 23.55 3.22 -24.29
N ASP A 533 22.85 2.93 -23.21
CA ASP A 533 21.39 2.73 -23.24
C ASP A 533 20.66 4.08 -23.31
N GLY A 534 21.04 5.04 -22.47
CA GLY A 534 20.59 6.42 -22.46
C GLY A 534 19.09 6.62 -22.18
N ARG A 535 18.32 5.56 -21.96
CA ARG A 535 16.88 5.65 -21.68
C ARG A 535 16.60 6.11 -20.25
N ARG A 536 15.47 6.81 -20.09
CA ARG A 536 14.87 7.06 -18.79
C ARG A 536 13.75 6.05 -18.58
N ILE A 537 13.95 5.10 -17.65
CA ILE A 537 13.03 3.99 -17.42
C ILE A 537 12.35 4.17 -16.08
N GLN A 538 11.02 4.10 -16.06
CA GLN A 538 10.14 4.28 -14.92
C GLN A 538 9.38 2.99 -14.61
N ILE A 539 9.09 2.74 -13.34
CA ILE A 539 8.08 1.80 -12.84
C ILE A 539 7.22 2.56 -11.83
N GLY A 540 5.93 2.27 -11.78
CA GLY A 540 5.01 2.79 -10.76
C GLY A 540 4.34 1.66 -9.97
N TRP A 541 3.81 1.97 -8.80
CA TRP A 541 2.92 1.08 -8.08
C TRP A 541 1.61 0.94 -8.85
N PHE A 542 1.26 -0.29 -9.23
CA PHE A 542 0.01 -0.64 -9.88
C PHE A 542 -0.92 -1.26 -8.83
N GLN A 543 -1.95 -0.53 -8.45
CA GLN A 543 -2.85 -0.82 -7.33
C GLN A 543 -3.85 -1.92 -7.70
N THR A 544 -3.35 -3.15 -7.80
CA THR A 544 -4.15 -4.34 -8.14
C THR A 544 -4.46 -5.13 -6.88
N GLU A 545 -5.72 -5.47 -6.65
CA GLU A 545 -6.09 -6.35 -5.55
C GLU A 545 -6.05 -7.83 -5.97
N THR A 546 -5.48 -8.66 -5.11
CA THR A 546 -5.36 -10.11 -5.33
C THR A 546 -6.03 -10.88 -4.20
N LYS A 547 -7.32 -10.61 -4.00
CA LYS A 547 -8.13 -11.18 -2.91
C LYS A 547 -8.03 -12.71 -2.86
N GLY A 548 -7.72 -13.25 -1.68
CA GLY A 548 -7.53 -14.68 -1.45
C GLY A 548 -6.14 -15.22 -1.80
N MET A 549 -5.21 -14.38 -2.30
CA MET A 549 -3.82 -14.77 -2.55
C MET A 549 -2.94 -14.46 -1.35
N SER A 550 -1.76 -15.05 -1.32
CA SER A 550 -0.73 -14.82 -0.29
C SER A 550 0.12 -13.57 -0.54
N PHE A 551 -0.20 -12.81 -1.57
CA PHE A 551 0.45 -11.54 -1.93
C PHE A 551 -0.61 -10.54 -2.38
N ASN A 552 -0.28 -9.25 -2.37
CA ASN A 552 -1.18 -8.20 -2.83
C ASN A 552 -0.42 -7.08 -3.51
N GLN A 553 -1.05 -6.46 -4.51
CA GLN A 553 -0.52 -5.38 -5.33
C GLN A 553 0.55 -5.83 -6.35
N SER A 554 0.88 -4.95 -7.28
CA SER A 554 1.90 -5.18 -8.30
C SER A 554 2.60 -3.88 -8.72
N MET A 555 3.60 -3.99 -9.58
CA MET A 555 4.22 -2.89 -10.29
C MET A 555 3.69 -2.82 -11.73
N THR A 556 3.68 -1.63 -12.34
CA THR A 556 3.42 -1.46 -13.78
C THR A 556 4.46 -2.21 -14.60
N VAL A 557 4.20 -2.41 -15.89
CA VAL A 557 5.30 -2.75 -16.79
C VAL A 557 6.33 -1.61 -16.80
N PRO A 558 7.62 -1.87 -17.02
CA PRO A 558 8.62 -0.82 -17.15
C PRO A 558 8.33 0.07 -18.36
N LEU A 559 8.43 1.38 -18.17
CA LEU A 559 8.08 2.41 -19.14
C LEU A 559 9.31 3.22 -19.53
N GLU A 560 9.55 3.40 -20.81
CA GLU A 560 10.51 4.39 -21.31
C GLU A 560 9.83 5.76 -21.39
N LEU A 561 10.44 6.76 -20.76
CA LEU A 561 9.97 8.15 -20.75
C LEU A 561 10.79 8.97 -21.75
N ARG A 562 10.09 9.82 -22.54
CA ARG A 562 10.71 10.83 -23.41
C ARG A 562 9.94 12.15 -23.29
N LEU A 563 10.57 13.25 -23.74
CA LEU A 563 9.88 14.51 -23.93
C LEU A 563 9.65 14.73 -25.44
N ALA A 564 8.39 14.87 -25.81
CA ALA A 564 7.96 15.22 -27.17
C ALA A 564 7.46 16.65 -27.24
N SER A 565 7.81 17.38 -28.31
CA SER A 565 7.23 18.68 -28.62
C SER A 565 5.74 18.55 -28.94
N THR A 566 4.94 19.45 -28.40
CA THR A 566 3.53 19.63 -28.76
C THR A 566 3.24 21.14 -28.98
N PRO A 567 2.12 21.52 -29.60
CA PRO A 567 1.73 22.92 -29.72
C PRO A 567 1.64 23.66 -28.36
N SER A 568 1.42 22.93 -27.26
CA SER A 568 1.32 23.48 -25.91
C SER A 568 2.63 23.37 -25.13
N GLY A 569 3.76 23.05 -25.75
CA GLY A 569 5.07 22.84 -25.16
C GLY A 569 5.41 21.34 -24.99
N PRO A 570 6.57 21.04 -24.38
CA PRO A 570 7.04 19.66 -24.21
C PRO A 570 6.14 18.86 -23.28
N ARG A 571 5.88 17.59 -23.65
CA ARG A 571 5.09 16.65 -22.86
C ARG A 571 5.83 15.33 -22.70
N LEU A 572 5.68 14.68 -21.53
CA LEU A 572 6.14 13.32 -21.34
C LEU A 572 5.36 12.35 -22.24
N THR A 573 6.07 11.42 -22.82
CA THR A 573 5.51 10.24 -23.45
C THR A 573 5.90 8.99 -22.64
N PHE A 574 4.98 8.03 -22.61
CA PHE A 574 5.10 6.77 -21.89
C PHE A 574 5.02 5.64 -22.90
N THR A 575 6.08 4.87 -23.04
CA THR A 575 6.09 3.71 -23.93
C THR A 575 6.60 2.48 -23.18
N PRO A 576 5.98 1.30 -23.37
CA PRO A 576 6.50 0.07 -22.78
C PRO A 576 7.92 -0.18 -23.25
N VAL A 577 8.80 -0.67 -22.38
CA VAL A 577 10.18 -0.99 -22.80
C VAL A 577 10.20 -2.10 -23.85
N ARG A 578 11.13 -1.99 -24.81
CA ARG A 578 11.29 -2.94 -25.92
C ARG A 578 11.55 -4.38 -25.46
N GLU A 579 12.07 -4.57 -24.27
CA GLU A 579 12.37 -5.89 -23.69
C GLU A 579 11.12 -6.75 -23.52
N LEU A 580 9.94 -6.16 -23.34
CA LEU A 580 8.66 -6.87 -23.29
C LEU A 580 8.36 -7.64 -24.58
N GLU A 581 8.90 -7.22 -25.71
CA GLU A 581 8.72 -7.92 -26.99
C GLU A 581 9.28 -9.36 -26.99
N ARG A 582 10.25 -9.64 -26.09
CA ARG A 582 10.80 -10.99 -25.88
C ARG A 582 9.78 -11.98 -25.31
N LEU A 583 8.72 -11.47 -24.69
CA LEU A 583 7.64 -12.29 -24.15
C LEU A 583 6.69 -12.78 -25.23
N ARG A 584 6.68 -12.16 -26.44
CA ARG A 584 5.80 -12.54 -27.53
C ARG A 584 6.02 -13.99 -27.94
N ARG A 585 4.94 -14.73 -28.08
CA ARG A 585 4.92 -16.09 -28.62
C ARG A 585 4.69 -16.03 -30.13
N LYS A 586 3.51 -16.38 -30.60
CA LYS A 586 3.11 -16.34 -31.99
C LYS A 586 2.54 -14.94 -32.33
N THR A 587 2.92 -14.40 -33.48
CA THR A 587 2.31 -13.17 -34.03
C THR A 587 1.04 -13.53 -34.80
N PHE A 588 -0.06 -12.86 -34.47
CA PHE A 588 -1.25 -12.81 -35.30
C PHE A 588 -1.34 -11.39 -35.88
N HIS A 589 -1.56 -11.27 -37.17
CA HIS A 589 -1.55 -9.96 -37.84
C HIS A 589 -2.66 -9.84 -38.88
N ALA A 590 -3.15 -8.61 -39.05
CA ALA A 590 -4.09 -8.16 -40.05
C ALA A 590 -3.64 -6.78 -40.60
N ASP A 591 -2.33 -6.64 -40.80
CA ASP A 591 -1.70 -5.39 -41.27
C ASP A 591 -2.21 -5.03 -42.69
N GLY A 592 -2.31 -3.74 -42.97
CA GLY A 592 -2.72 -3.19 -44.26
C GLY A 592 -4.21 -3.35 -44.60
N GLN A 593 -5.02 -3.89 -43.69
CA GLN A 593 -6.44 -4.13 -43.93
C GLN A 593 -7.31 -2.91 -43.63
N THR A 594 -8.40 -2.76 -44.36
CA THR A 594 -9.51 -1.89 -43.99
C THR A 594 -10.60 -2.77 -43.38
N LEU A 595 -10.99 -2.49 -42.15
CA LEU A 595 -12.10 -3.15 -41.47
C LEU A 595 -13.35 -2.27 -41.55
N HIS A 596 -14.48 -2.90 -41.90
CA HIS A 596 -15.80 -2.29 -41.94
C HIS A 596 -16.65 -2.73 -40.76
N ALA A 597 -17.66 -1.97 -40.44
CA ALA A 597 -18.67 -2.36 -39.46
C ALA A 597 -19.31 -3.69 -39.84
N GLY A 598 -19.23 -4.68 -38.90
CA GLY A 598 -19.75 -6.02 -39.08
C GLY A 598 -18.78 -7.03 -39.69
N ASP A 599 -17.56 -6.62 -40.04
CA ASP A 599 -16.53 -7.57 -40.48
C ASP A 599 -16.19 -8.57 -39.35
N PRO A 600 -15.82 -9.81 -39.69
CA PRO A 600 -15.45 -10.78 -38.68
C PRO A 600 -14.16 -10.41 -37.97
N ASN A 601 -14.11 -10.63 -36.64
CA ASN A 601 -12.92 -10.40 -35.83
C ASN A 601 -11.68 -11.12 -36.41
N PRO A 602 -10.61 -10.41 -36.80
CA PRO A 602 -9.40 -11.01 -37.38
C PRO A 602 -8.64 -11.87 -36.36
N PHE A 603 -8.88 -11.68 -35.05
CA PHE A 603 -8.18 -12.34 -33.95
C PHE A 603 -9.01 -13.42 -33.23
N ARG A 604 -10.07 -13.93 -33.85
CA ARG A 604 -10.97 -14.94 -33.24
C ARG A 604 -10.28 -16.19 -32.65
N TRP A 605 -9.05 -16.48 -33.06
CA TRP A 605 -8.25 -17.62 -32.60
C TRP A 605 -7.17 -17.27 -31.57
N VAL A 606 -7.02 -15.99 -31.24
CA VAL A 606 -6.03 -15.57 -30.25
C VAL A 606 -6.55 -15.85 -28.85
N ARG A 607 -5.73 -16.53 -28.04
CA ARG A 607 -6.01 -16.83 -26.64
C ARG A 607 -4.74 -16.68 -25.81
N GLY A 608 -4.87 -16.16 -24.58
CA GLY A 608 -3.77 -16.07 -23.63
C GLY A 608 -4.15 -15.45 -22.29
N ASP A 609 -3.41 -15.82 -21.24
CA ASP A 609 -3.52 -15.22 -19.91
C ASP A 609 -2.89 -13.84 -19.82
N ALA A 610 -1.92 -13.57 -20.68
CA ALA A 610 -1.36 -12.25 -20.92
C ALA A 610 -1.31 -12.00 -22.41
N LEU A 611 -1.73 -10.82 -22.83
CA LEU A 611 -1.95 -10.45 -24.23
C LEU A 611 -1.39 -9.05 -24.50
N GLU A 612 -0.75 -8.89 -25.66
CA GLU A 612 -0.44 -7.60 -26.23
C GLU A 612 -1.25 -7.42 -27.52
N LEU A 613 -1.84 -6.23 -27.70
CA LEU A 613 -2.45 -5.79 -28.95
C LEU A 613 -1.79 -4.50 -29.39
N ARG A 614 -1.41 -4.40 -30.66
CA ARG A 614 -0.91 -3.18 -31.31
C ARG A 614 -1.75 -2.82 -32.52
N ALA A 615 -2.21 -1.58 -32.56
CA ALA A 615 -2.96 -1.02 -33.67
C ALA A 615 -2.41 0.36 -34.04
N GLU A 616 -2.13 0.57 -35.33
CA GLU A 616 -1.93 1.89 -35.94
C GLU A 616 -2.91 2.01 -37.08
N PHE A 617 -3.76 3.04 -37.05
CA PHE A 617 -4.87 3.16 -38.03
C PHE A 617 -5.25 4.60 -38.31
N GLU A 618 -5.78 4.79 -39.53
CA GLU A 618 -6.55 5.95 -39.93
C GLU A 618 -8.03 5.64 -39.68
N PRO A 619 -8.72 6.42 -38.83
CA PRO A 619 -10.10 6.09 -38.43
C PRO A 619 -11.10 6.17 -39.61
N GLY A 620 -10.77 6.88 -40.71
CA GLY A 620 -11.61 6.98 -41.91
C GLY A 620 -13.02 7.48 -41.62
N SER A 621 -14.03 6.68 -42.00
CA SER A 621 -15.44 6.97 -41.73
C SER A 621 -15.97 6.27 -40.45
N ALA A 622 -15.14 5.59 -39.69
CA ALA A 622 -15.56 4.93 -38.45
C ALA A 622 -16.04 5.95 -37.42
N ARG A 623 -17.08 5.60 -36.71
CA ARG A 623 -17.51 6.33 -35.50
C ARG A 623 -16.70 5.92 -34.31
N GLU A 624 -16.50 4.60 -34.13
CA GLU A 624 -15.74 4.03 -33.05
C GLU A 624 -14.85 2.89 -33.57
N VAL A 625 -13.66 2.73 -32.95
CA VAL A 625 -12.82 1.53 -33.08
C VAL A 625 -12.76 0.90 -31.71
N VAL A 626 -13.19 -0.37 -31.61
CA VAL A 626 -13.39 -1.09 -30.36
C VAL A 626 -12.43 -2.26 -30.27
N PHE A 627 -11.77 -2.39 -29.13
CA PHE A 627 -10.90 -3.51 -28.79
C PHE A 627 -11.42 -4.18 -27.53
N HIS A 628 -11.53 -5.51 -27.56
CA HIS A 628 -11.75 -6.29 -26.36
C HIS A 628 -10.50 -7.15 -26.10
N VAL A 629 -9.92 -7.01 -24.92
CA VAL A 629 -8.75 -7.74 -24.49
C VAL A 629 -9.03 -8.34 -23.13
N ARG A 630 -9.10 -9.66 -23.04
CA ARG A 630 -9.41 -10.39 -21.81
C ARG A 630 -10.70 -9.90 -21.13
N GLY A 631 -11.76 -9.66 -21.89
CA GLY A 631 -13.04 -9.16 -21.38
C GLY A 631 -13.08 -7.67 -21.07
N ALA A 632 -11.95 -6.98 -21.04
CA ALA A 632 -11.93 -5.53 -20.92
C ALA A 632 -12.26 -4.88 -22.26
N THR A 633 -12.94 -3.73 -22.21
CA THR A 633 -13.32 -2.95 -23.39
C THR A 633 -12.50 -1.66 -23.50
N VAL A 634 -11.88 -1.44 -24.65
CA VAL A 634 -11.15 -0.21 -24.99
C VAL A 634 -11.79 0.36 -26.25
N VAL A 635 -12.36 1.54 -26.17
CA VAL A 635 -13.06 2.21 -27.28
C VAL A 635 -12.32 3.50 -27.63
N TYR A 636 -12.01 3.68 -28.91
CA TYR A 636 -11.60 4.96 -29.44
C TYR A 636 -12.81 5.64 -30.12
N ASP A 637 -13.32 6.74 -29.53
CA ASP A 637 -14.37 7.58 -30.09
C ASP A 637 -13.72 8.60 -31.01
N VAL A 638 -13.96 8.42 -32.31
CA VAL A 638 -13.28 9.21 -33.37
C VAL A 638 -13.68 10.69 -33.33
N ALA A 639 -14.96 10.97 -33.10
CA ALA A 639 -15.47 12.35 -33.12
C ALA A 639 -15.01 13.17 -31.91
N LYS A 640 -14.78 12.50 -30.77
CA LYS A 640 -14.31 13.14 -29.54
C LYS A 640 -12.80 13.09 -29.38
N GLU A 641 -12.10 12.33 -30.22
CA GLU A 641 -10.69 12.01 -30.02
C GLU A 641 -10.43 11.53 -28.57
N GLU A 642 -11.28 10.62 -28.07
CA GLU A 642 -11.32 10.13 -26.71
C GLU A 642 -11.14 8.63 -26.66
N LEU A 643 -10.27 8.17 -25.76
CA LEU A 643 -10.11 6.77 -25.41
C LEU A 643 -10.95 6.45 -24.18
N VAL A 644 -11.74 5.37 -24.23
CA VAL A 644 -12.55 4.89 -23.11
C VAL A 644 -12.08 3.48 -22.73
N VAL A 645 -11.48 3.33 -21.56
CA VAL A 645 -10.92 2.06 -21.04
C VAL A 645 -11.78 1.57 -19.88
N ASN A 646 -12.59 0.52 -20.09
CA ASN A 646 -13.57 0.04 -19.10
C ASN A 646 -14.36 1.20 -18.45
N GLY A 647 -14.90 2.09 -19.26
CA GLY A 647 -15.67 3.27 -18.83
C GLY A 647 -14.85 4.46 -18.37
N HIS A 648 -13.54 4.33 -18.18
CA HIS A 648 -12.66 5.44 -17.83
C HIS A 648 -12.21 6.19 -19.11
N LYS A 649 -12.38 7.52 -19.13
CA LYS A 649 -12.16 8.37 -20.29
C LYS A 649 -10.83 9.10 -20.23
N ALA A 650 -10.13 9.16 -21.37
CA ALA A 650 -8.87 9.89 -21.53
C ALA A 650 -8.80 10.57 -22.89
N PRO A 651 -8.25 11.78 -22.98
CA PRO A 651 -8.00 12.42 -24.28
C PRO A 651 -7.02 11.61 -25.13
N ALA A 652 -7.32 11.41 -26.39
CA ALA A 652 -6.49 10.66 -27.33
C ALA A 652 -6.52 11.28 -28.72
N PRO A 653 -5.94 12.51 -28.92
CA PRO A 653 -5.96 13.20 -30.17
C PRO A 653 -5.22 12.44 -31.26
N LEU A 654 -5.69 12.60 -32.51
CA LEU A 654 -5.00 12.05 -33.67
C LEU A 654 -3.65 12.74 -33.87
N ARG A 655 -2.66 11.96 -34.27
CA ARG A 655 -1.35 12.48 -34.68
C ARG A 655 -1.17 12.23 -36.19
N ASN A 656 -1.01 13.32 -36.95
CA ASN A 656 -0.90 13.25 -38.42
C ASN A 656 -2.04 12.44 -39.06
N GLY A 657 -3.27 12.59 -38.55
CA GLY A 657 -4.45 11.88 -39.05
C GLY A 657 -4.55 10.40 -38.67
N LYS A 658 -3.66 9.93 -37.80
CA LYS A 658 -3.59 8.52 -37.34
C LYS A 658 -3.73 8.41 -35.82
N GLN A 659 -4.15 7.23 -35.37
CA GLN A 659 -4.11 6.81 -33.99
C GLN A 659 -3.21 5.57 -33.82
N SER A 660 -2.36 5.60 -32.82
CA SER A 660 -1.59 4.45 -32.37
C SER A 660 -2.10 3.99 -31.02
N ILE A 661 -2.45 2.70 -30.88
CA ILE A 661 -2.91 2.10 -29.63
C ILE A 661 -2.11 0.83 -29.35
N THR A 662 -1.54 0.71 -28.14
CA THR A 662 -0.96 -0.50 -27.62
C THR A 662 -1.67 -0.88 -26.32
N ILE A 663 -2.10 -2.12 -26.19
CA ILE A 663 -2.80 -2.63 -25.00
C ILE A 663 -2.03 -3.83 -24.47
N TYR A 664 -1.67 -3.79 -23.19
CA TYR A 664 -1.22 -4.94 -22.42
C TYR A 664 -2.34 -5.38 -21.48
N GLY A 665 -2.83 -6.59 -21.64
CA GLY A 665 -3.83 -7.20 -20.77
C GLY A 665 -3.23 -8.34 -19.96
N ASP A 666 -3.41 -8.30 -18.64
CA ASP A 666 -2.93 -9.32 -17.70
C ASP A 666 -4.07 -9.86 -16.83
N ARG A 667 -3.77 -10.67 -15.84
CA ARG A 667 -4.73 -11.26 -14.89
C ARG A 667 -5.32 -10.25 -13.91
N THR A 668 -4.66 -9.11 -13.68
CA THR A 668 -5.06 -8.14 -12.67
C THR A 668 -5.16 -6.71 -13.19
N GLY A 669 -4.93 -6.48 -14.48
CA GLY A 669 -5.04 -5.13 -15.01
C GLY A 669 -4.77 -5.02 -16.51
N LEU A 670 -4.99 -3.81 -16.98
CA LEU A 670 -4.68 -3.34 -18.32
C LEU A 670 -3.76 -2.14 -18.24
N GLU A 671 -2.84 -2.04 -19.20
CA GLU A 671 -2.11 -0.82 -19.48
C GLU A 671 -2.31 -0.46 -20.96
N VAL A 672 -2.85 0.73 -21.22
CA VAL A 672 -3.20 1.20 -22.55
C VAL A 672 -2.40 2.45 -22.89
N PHE A 673 -1.75 2.43 -24.03
CA PHE A 673 -0.92 3.51 -24.57
C PHE A 673 -1.52 3.98 -25.88
N ALA A 674 -1.68 5.30 -26.04
CA ALA A 674 -2.21 5.90 -27.25
C ALA A 674 -1.45 7.18 -27.63
N CYS A 675 -1.66 7.68 -28.85
CA CYS A 675 -1.06 8.94 -29.33
C CYS A 675 0.47 8.95 -29.26
N ASP A 676 1.13 7.87 -29.68
CA ASP A 676 2.60 7.69 -29.58
C ASP A 676 3.13 7.87 -28.15
N GLY A 677 2.34 7.44 -27.16
CA GLY A 677 2.67 7.48 -25.74
C GLY A 677 2.29 8.77 -25.01
N LEU A 678 1.68 9.76 -25.67
CA LEU A 678 1.18 10.96 -24.98
C LEU A 678 0.00 10.67 -24.05
N THR A 679 -0.72 9.58 -24.31
CA THR A 679 -1.81 9.11 -23.46
C THR A 679 -1.47 7.71 -22.93
N TYR A 680 -1.33 7.61 -21.61
CA TYR A 680 -1.12 6.36 -20.88
C TYR A 680 -2.26 6.16 -19.88
N VAL A 681 -2.94 5.01 -19.97
CA VAL A 681 -4.12 4.68 -19.15
C VAL A 681 -3.89 3.32 -18.48
N PRO A 682 -3.28 3.29 -17.29
CA PRO A 682 -3.30 2.10 -16.42
C PRO A 682 -4.70 1.91 -15.85
N LYS A 683 -5.16 0.65 -15.74
CA LYS A 683 -6.47 0.32 -15.21
C LYS A 683 -6.44 -1.04 -14.50
N PRO A 684 -6.49 -1.11 -13.15
CA PRO A 684 -6.74 -2.35 -12.44
C PRO A 684 -8.07 -2.96 -12.89
N PHE A 685 -8.04 -4.23 -13.18
CA PHE A 685 -9.19 -4.98 -13.70
C PHE A 685 -8.92 -6.47 -13.56
N GLN A 686 -9.86 -7.24 -13.01
CA GLN A 686 -9.78 -8.68 -12.93
C GLN A 686 -10.71 -9.30 -13.99
N PRO A 687 -10.16 -9.82 -15.11
CA PRO A 687 -10.92 -10.58 -16.08
C PRO A 687 -11.42 -11.89 -15.46
N ARG A 688 -12.52 -12.43 -15.96
CA ARG A 688 -12.91 -13.80 -15.63
C ARG A 688 -11.86 -14.77 -16.21
N THR A 689 -11.71 -15.92 -15.60
CA THR A 689 -10.69 -16.91 -16.02
C THR A 689 -10.87 -17.35 -17.48
N GLU A 690 -12.11 -17.44 -17.95
CA GLU A 690 -12.47 -17.78 -19.33
C GLU A 690 -12.21 -16.66 -20.35
N ASP A 691 -12.08 -15.41 -19.91
CA ASP A 691 -11.83 -14.25 -20.77
C ASP A 691 -10.36 -14.20 -21.20
N GLN A 692 -10.03 -14.94 -22.26
CA GLN A 692 -8.67 -15.06 -22.80
C GLN A 692 -8.57 -14.58 -24.26
N SER A 693 -9.62 -13.93 -24.80
CA SER A 693 -9.71 -13.51 -26.19
C SER A 693 -9.18 -12.12 -26.48
N VAL A 694 -8.93 -11.87 -27.77
CA VAL A 694 -8.74 -10.54 -28.35
C VAL A 694 -9.80 -10.36 -29.45
N GLU A 695 -10.47 -9.21 -29.44
CA GLU A 695 -11.43 -8.86 -30.48
C GLU A 695 -11.20 -7.43 -30.95
N VAL A 696 -11.42 -7.19 -32.24
CA VAL A 696 -11.37 -5.87 -32.85
C VAL A 696 -12.62 -5.70 -33.68
N ASP A 697 -13.32 -4.59 -33.46
CA ASP A 697 -14.54 -4.21 -34.17
C ASP A 697 -14.50 -2.73 -34.57
N VAL A 698 -15.14 -2.42 -35.68
CA VAL A 698 -15.32 -1.06 -36.18
C VAL A 698 -16.81 -0.75 -36.22
N LYS A 699 -17.21 0.41 -35.69
CA LYS A 699 -18.61 0.81 -35.66
C LYS A 699 -18.85 2.07 -36.51
N GLY A 700 -19.91 2.05 -37.31
CA GLY A 700 -20.41 3.20 -38.04
C GLY A 700 -19.52 3.67 -39.17
N GLY A 701 -18.94 2.70 -39.93
CA GLY A 701 -18.11 3.02 -41.07
C GLY A 701 -16.94 2.07 -41.28
N SER A 702 -15.75 2.58 -41.59
CA SER A 702 -14.55 1.78 -41.79
C SER A 702 -13.30 2.50 -41.27
N ALA A 703 -12.31 1.73 -40.83
CA ALA A 703 -10.99 2.19 -40.40
C ALA A 703 -9.90 1.41 -41.16
N LYS A 704 -8.85 2.11 -41.59
CA LYS A 704 -7.70 1.50 -42.29
C LYS A 704 -6.55 1.28 -41.33
N PHE A 705 -6.19 0.02 -41.11
CA PHE A 705 -5.10 -0.37 -40.24
C PHE A 705 -3.79 -0.53 -41.01
N GLN A 706 -2.79 0.28 -40.70
CA GLN A 706 -1.42 0.07 -41.17
C GLN A 706 -0.77 -1.09 -40.40
N THR A 707 -0.97 -1.09 -39.11
CA THR A 707 -0.55 -2.19 -38.20
C THR A 707 -1.74 -2.64 -37.41
N LEU A 708 -1.98 -3.95 -37.36
CA LEU A 708 -2.97 -4.60 -36.50
C LEU A 708 -2.47 -5.97 -36.10
N ARG A 709 -1.94 -6.07 -34.87
CA ARG A 709 -1.23 -7.27 -34.42
C ARG A 709 -1.62 -7.65 -33.01
N ALA A 710 -1.74 -8.95 -32.74
CA ALA A 710 -1.99 -9.50 -31.41
C ALA A 710 -0.96 -10.57 -31.07
N TYR A 711 -0.53 -10.60 -29.81
CA TYR A 711 0.50 -11.49 -29.32
C TYR A 711 0.07 -12.07 -27.97
N PRO A 712 -0.12 -13.41 -27.87
CA PRO A 712 -0.05 -14.09 -26.59
C PRO A 712 1.36 -13.96 -26.00
N LEU A 713 1.44 -13.62 -24.72
CA LEU A 713 2.71 -13.39 -24.03
C LEU A 713 3.12 -14.59 -23.17
N ARG A 714 4.41 -14.77 -22.99
CA ARG A 714 4.99 -15.68 -21.98
C ARG A 714 4.94 -14.99 -20.62
N SER A 715 4.92 -15.80 -19.58
CA SER A 715 5.09 -15.32 -18.22
C SER A 715 6.52 -14.82 -17.98
N ILE A 716 6.65 -13.82 -17.11
CA ILE A 716 7.95 -13.33 -16.59
C ILE A 716 8.52 -14.20 -15.47
N TRP A 717 7.73 -15.19 -15.01
CA TRP A 717 8.08 -16.10 -13.90
C TRP A 717 8.67 -17.43 -14.38
#